data_9ee1c97c29de375364ce08426295d899
#
_entry.id   9ee1c97c29de375364ce08426295d899
#
_cell.length_a   1.000
_cell.length_b   1.000
_cell.length_c   1.000
_cell.angle_alpha   90.00
_cell.angle_beta   90.00
_cell.angle_gamma   90.00
#
_symmetry.space_group_name_H-M   'P 1'
#
loop_
_entity.id
_entity.type
_entity.pdbx_description
1 polymer ?
#
loop_
_entity_poly.entity_id
_entity_poly.type
_entity_poly.pdbx_seq_one_letter_code
_entity_poly.pdbx_strand_id
1 'polypeptide(L)'
;MAVLPIMAMAQSQRTEVQLADGWRFSLETDAMKADGEKVAAVNYDDALWEVVSVPHDWAIKGPFDENIDKQVKMVVEDGETKAKLRTGRTGALPFIGRGWYRTKFVVSQACERAYLTFGGVFGEPVIYVNGHKAGEWKHPYNTFNVDVTPYIYRDGRENVLAVCATNLNETSRWYPGGGIFRPVFLSTTSVTAIDCWGLNMTTLSLNDKGEVTASFEVQTTGYAGKELVARWSVAGKEFEQSIDGSGKAFTAQNFVGITPWSPEVPQLYDMKVELLAVAADGSRRVVDSKTERIGFRTIRISPERGFELNGKTRKIKGVCMHHDLGMLGAAENKAAIRRQLELLKSMGCDGIRTSHNMPSKWQMDLCDELGFMVMAESFDEWSDGKVENGYNRFFDEWYKRDLANLVNNHKLHPSIIMWSAGNELRELWYKPKGKDNPGATIAQMLVGEFHRLDPSRPVTAGMNKLLMNTELGAAQVFDVPGFNYHPHLYDEAYAKSGHGFILGSETSSTVSSRGVYHFPVINTNVSDKDKAARVAMEKNIVFPDYQNSSYDTEVVTWGNLPDYDWVQQEKSWVIGEFVWTGFDYLGEPSPYNEVWPSRSSYFGIIDLAGLPKDRYYLYRSRWNTVQPTIHLLPHWNWEGREGKVTPVYCYTNYPTAELFVNGKSQGKRTKTKDGDILDRFRLRWNEVVYEPGEIKVVVYDAKGLKVGEKVVKTAGKPHHLELCADRGTGAKERSYSDMFTSCNPSQFSLGGYLKADGEDMAFVTVRVVDKEGNFCPTAQHQLTMKVTGEGKFKGVCNGDPTSLEVFVKPTMKVFNGELVVGVQTSKLAGDIKLKVSGVGVGSSTIVLKSK
;
A
#
# COMPACT_ATOMS: atom_id res chain seq x y z
N MET A 1 62.11 16.69 -27.33
CA MET A 1 60.98 17.11 -26.49
C MET A 1 59.80 16.19 -26.81
N ALA A 2 59.55 15.19 -25.98
CA ALA A 2 58.39 14.30 -26.13
C ALA A 2 57.23 14.95 -25.42
N VAL A 3 56.18 15.30 -26.16
CA VAL A 3 54.90 15.75 -25.64
C VAL A 3 54.18 14.52 -25.10
N LEU A 4 54.14 14.37 -23.79
CA LEU A 4 53.28 13.40 -23.11
C LEU A 4 51.82 13.83 -23.33
N PRO A 5 50.94 12.93 -23.78
CA PRO A 5 49.53 13.22 -23.83
C PRO A 5 49.01 13.37 -22.40
N ILE A 6 48.43 14.52 -22.09
CA ILE A 6 47.62 14.71 -20.89
C ILE A 6 46.43 13.75 -21.04
N MET A 7 46.49 12.59 -20.37
CA MET A 7 45.30 11.76 -20.18
C MET A 7 44.30 12.59 -19.40
N ALA A 8 43.28 13.08 -20.06
CA ALA A 8 42.09 13.59 -19.40
C ALA A 8 41.54 12.44 -18.56
N MET A 9 41.71 12.50 -17.25
CA MET A 9 41.05 11.60 -16.33
C MET A 9 39.54 11.70 -16.64
N ALA A 10 38.95 10.60 -17.08
CA ALA A 10 37.52 10.51 -17.28
C ALA A 10 36.86 10.79 -15.91
N GLN A 11 36.18 11.92 -15.83
CA GLN A 11 35.52 12.31 -14.59
C GLN A 11 34.35 11.35 -14.35
N SER A 12 34.19 10.87 -13.13
CA SER A 12 33.12 9.96 -12.71
C SER A 12 31.76 10.58 -13.02
N GLN A 13 31.04 10.00 -13.96
CA GLN A 13 29.62 10.29 -14.12
C GLN A 13 28.86 9.64 -12.96
N ARG A 14 27.70 10.21 -12.58
CA ARG A 14 26.80 9.58 -11.61
C ARG A 14 26.46 8.16 -12.05
N THR A 15 26.58 7.22 -11.13
CA THR A 15 26.05 5.86 -11.29
C THR A 15 25.12 5.54 -10.15
N GLU A 16 24.08 4.77 -10.41
CA GLU A 16 23.21 4.21 -9.38
C GLU A 16 22.96 2.75 -9.70
N VAL A 17 23.25 1.87 -8.75
CA VAL A 17 23.15 0.41 -8.91
C VAL A 17 22.40 -0.15 -7.73
N GLN A 18 21.35 -0.93 -8.00
CA GLN A 18 20.64 -1.67 -6.96
C GLN A 18 21.52 -2.84 -6.49
N LEU A 19 21.70 -2.94 -5.18
CA LEU A 19 22.36 -4.09 -4.55
C LEU A 19 21.30 -5.13 -4.19
N ALA A 20 20.79 -5.85 -5.20
CA ALA A 20 19.70 -6.80 -5.02
C ALA A 20 20.21 -8.20 -4.63
N ASP A 21 21.27 -8.68 -5.24
CA ASP A 21 21.77 -10.05 -5.12
C ASP A 21 23.09 -10.17 -4.35
N GLY A 22 23.46 -11.40 -4.02
CA GLY A 22 24.75 -11.68 -3.39
C GLY A 22 24.82 -11.35 -1.89
N TRP A 23 23.69 -11.15 -1.25
CA TRP A 23 23.66 -10.96 0.17
C TRP A 23 23.74 -12.28 0.93
N ARG A 24 24.47 -12.24 2.04
CA ARG A 24 24.51 -13.28 3.06
C ARG A 24 23.70 -12.81 4.26
N PHE A 25 22.83 -13.66 4.78
CA PHE A 25 21.96 -13.36 5.91
C PHE A 25 22.07 -14.42 7.00
N SER A 26 22.08 -13.98 8.26
CA SER A 26 21.92 -14.84 9.43
C SER A 26 21.20 -14.09 10.55
N LEU A 27 20.26 -14.77 11.20
CA LEU A 27 19.84 -14.32 12.52
C LEU A 27 21.01 -14.46 13.49
N GLU A 28 21.12 -13.54 14.44
CA GLU A 28 22.21 -13.48 15.40
C GLU A 28 22.24 -14.73 16.28
N THR A 29 23.35 -15.44 16.24
CA THR A 29 23.65 -16.59 17.11
C THR A 29 24.35 -16.14 18.38
N ASP A 30 24.44 -17.03 19.39
CA ASP A 30 25.19 -16.71 20.62
C ASP A 30 26.68 -16.43 20.36
N ALA A 31 27.28 -17.12 19.38
CA ALA A 31 28.64 -16.82 18.93
C ALA A 31 28.75 -15.39 18.34
N MET A 32 27.81 -14.99 17.49
CA MET A 32 27.78 -13.63 16.91
C MET A 32 27.54 -12.55 17.98
N LYS A 33 26.74 -12.83 19.00
CA LYS A 33 26.60 -11.93 20.17
C LYS A 33 27.91 -11.73 20.90
N ALA A 34 28.69 -12.80 21.08
CA ALA A 34 30.02 -12.73 21.71
C ALA A 34 31.02 -11.96 20.85
N ASP A 35 30.94 -12.11 19.54
CA ASP A 35 31.79 -11.35 18.59
C ASP A 35 31.41 -9.86 18.50
N GLY A 36 30.13 -9.52 18.72
CA GLY A 36 29.62 -8.16 18.65
C GLY A 36 29.89 -7.48 17.30
N GLU A 37 30.50 -6.31 17.31
CA GLU A 37 30.79 -5.56 16.06
C GLU A 37 31.84 -6.23 15.15
N LYS A 38 32.57 -7.24 15.62
CA LYS A 38 33.49 -8.01 14.77
C LYS A 38 32.76 -8.73 13.63
N VAL A 39 31.48 -8.99 13.78
CA VAL A 39 30.63 -9.55 12.72
C VAL A 39 30.64 -8.65 11.45
N ALA A 40 30.88 -7.36 11.60
CA ALA A 40 31.02 -6.43 10.48
C ALA A 40 32.43 -6.41 9.83
N ALA A 41 33.43 -7.09 10.42
CA ALA A 41 34.80 -7.06 9.90
C ALA A 41 34.90 -7.67 8.49
N VAL A 42 35.84 -7.16 7.68
CA VAL A 42 36.01 -7.61 6.28
C VAL A 42 36.27 -9.10 6.18
N ASN A 43 37.07 -9.65 7.10
CA ASN A 43 37.46 -11.06 7.13
C ASN A 43 36.55 -11.96 7.99
N TYR A 44 35.40 -11.50 8.42
CA TYR A 44 34.44 -12.35 9.15
C TYR A 44 33.94 -13.47 8.26
N ASP A 45 33.90 -14.70 8.77
CA ASP A 45 33.47 -15.87 8.02
C ASP A 45 31.94 -15.94 7.97
N ASP A 46 31.37 -15.63 6.83
CA ASP A 46 29.95 -15.71 6.51
C ASP A 46 29.58 -16.83 5.53
N ALA A 47 30.49 -17.79 5.31
CA ALA A 47 30.32 -18.84 4.30
C ALA A 47 29.08 -19.74 4.54
N LEU A 48 28.71 -19.95 5.80
CA LEU A 48 27.54 -20.75 6.19
C LEU A 48 26.23 -19.93 6.25
N TRP A 49 26.29 -18.63 6.04
CA TRP A 49 25.08 -17.81 6.05
C TRP A 49 24.22 -18.08 4.83
N GLU A 50 22.90 -17.90 4.98
CA GLU A 50 21.97 -18.04 3.89
C GLU A 50 22.23 -17.02 2.78
N VAL A 51 22.18 -17.45 1.52
CA VAL A 51 22.22 -16.54 0.37
C VAL A 51 20.82 -16.02 0.11
N VAL A 52 20.64 -14.69 0.18
CA VAL A 52 19.36 -14.03 -0.03
C VAL A 52 19.49 -12.90 -1.06
N SER A 53 18.33 -12.52 -1.63
CA SER A 53 18.20 -11.27 -2.38
C SER A 53 17.47 -10.23 -1.52
N VAL A 54 17.78 -8.95 -1.71
CA VAL A 54 17.13 -7.80 -1.05
C VAL A 54 16.26 -7.10 -2.10
N PRO A 55 14.99 -6.79 -1.81
CA PRO A 55 14.28 -6.83 -0.51
C PRO A 55 14.08 -8.23 0.10
N HIS A 56 14.25 -8.32 1.42
CA HIS A 56 14.16 -9.57 2.17
C HIS A 56 13.42 -9.37 3.50
N ASP A 57 12.53 -10.29 3.79
CA ASP A 57 11.82 -10.40 5.07
C ASP A 57 12.07 -11.80 5.64
N TRP A 58 12.87 -11.87 6.72
CA TRP A 58 13.21 -13.18 7.30
C TRP A 58 12.03 -13.87 7.97
N ALA A 59 11.05 -13.08 8.45
CA ALA A 59 9.95 -13.61 9.25
C ALA A 59 8.91 -14.37 8.42
N ILE A 60 8.78 -14.07 7.11
CA ILE A 60 7.76 -14.68 6.24
C ILE A 60 7.92 -16.19 6.09
N LYS A 61 9.08 -16.72 6.44
CA LYS A 61 9.37 -18.16 6.44
C LYS A 61 8.60 -18.91 7.53
N GLY A 62 8.03 -18.19 8.50
CA GLY A 62 7.31 -18.78 9.63
C GLY A 62 8.19 -19.62 10.58
N PRO A 63 7.58 -20.51 11.37
CA PRO A 63 6.14 -20.79 11.42
C PRO A 63 5.35 -19.68 12.08
N PHE A 64 4.01 -19.69 11.92
CA PHE A 64 3.12 -18.91 12.75
C PHE A 64 3.10 -19.49 14.17
N ASP A 65 3.20 -18.61 15.17
CA ASP A 65 3.19 -19.01 16.59
C ASP A 65 2.41 -17.97 17.41
N GLU A 66 1.43 -18.42 18.19
CA GLU A 66 0.60 -17.56 19.05
C GLU A 66 1.40 -16.79 20.11
N ASN A 67 2.60 -17.28 20.45
CA ASN A 67 3.45 -16.70 21.49
C ASN A 67 4.33 -15.55 20.99
N ILE A 68 4.36 -15.32 19.69
CA ILE A 68 5.12 -14.22 19.13
C ILE A 68 4.39 -12.91 19.41
N ASP A 69 5.10 -12.00 20.05
CA ASP A 69 4.67 -10.63 20.34
C ASP A 69 3.27 -10.53 20.98
N LYS A 70 3.05 -11.28 22.04
CA LYS A 70 1.85 -11.15 22.87
C LYS A 70 1.81 -9.77 23.53
N GLN A 71 0.76 -8.99 23.24
CA GLN A 71 0.62 -7.63 23.73
C GLN A 71 -0.50 -7.53 24.75
N VAL A 72 -0.25 -6.84 25.87
CA VAL A 72 -1.28 -6.52 26.86
C VAL A 72 -1.92 -5.18 26.53
N LYS A 73 -3.24 -5.16 26.41
CA LYS A 73 -4.03 -3.94 26.18
C LYS A 73 -5.04 -3.72 27.29
N MET A 74 -5.10 -2.48 27.76
CA MET A 74 -6.16 -2.06 28.68
C MET A 74 -7.44 -1.77 27.88
N VAL A 75 -8.50 -2.50 28.15
CA VAL A 75 -9.82 -2.35 27.52
C VAL A 75 -10.87 -2.00 28.56
N VAL A 76 -11.90 -1.26 28.18
CA VAL A 76 -13.04 -0.97 29.04
C VAL A 76 -14.13 -1.99 28.72
N GLU A 77 -14.45 -2.86 29.66
CA GLU A 77 -15.46 -3.89 29.55
C GLU A 77 -16.39 -3.82 30.78
N ASP A 78 -17.69 -3.73 30.53
CA ASP A 78 -18.73 -3.58 31.57
C ASP A 78 -18.49 -2.39 32.53
N GLY A 79 -17.87 -1.31 32.02
CA GLY A 79 -17.53 -0.11 32.78
C GLY A 79 -16.23 -0.19 33.59
N GLU A 80 -15.57 -1.35 33.59
CA GLU A 80 -14.27 -1.55 34.25
C GLU A 80 -13.13 -1.57 33.24
N THR A 81 -11.98 -1.04 33.63
CA THR A 81 -10.74 -1.17 32.84
C THR A 81 -10.05 -2.48 33.17
N LYS A 82 -9.91 -3.36 32.18
CA LYS A 82 -9.30 -4.70 32.32
C LYS A 82 -8.10 -4.84 31.39
N ALA A 83 -7.07 -5.52 31.88
CA ALA A 83 -5.94 -5.93 31.05
C ALA A 83 -6.34 -7.17 30.23
N LYS A 84 -6.19 -7.10 28.92
CA LYS A 84 -6.45 -8.22 28.00
C LYS A 84 -5.18 -8.57 27.24
N LEU A 85 -4.85 -9.86 27.20
CA LEU A 85 -3.77 -10.37 26.37
C LEU A 85 -4.27 -10.56 24.93
N ARG A 86 -3.56 -10.02 23.97
CA ARG A 86 -3.86 -10.12 22.54
C ARG A 86 -2.79 -10.94 21.83
N THR A 87 -3.22 -11.83 20.96
CA THR A 87 -2.34 -12.64 20.10
C THR A 87 -2.55 -12.25 18.64
N GLY A 88 -1.62 -12.63 17.75
CA GLY A 88 -1.73 -12.40 16.32
C GLY A 88 -1.75 -10.93 15.88
N ARG A 89 -1.63 -9.97 16.83
CA ARG A 89 -1.73 -8.54 16.55
C ARG A 89 -0.69 -8.04 15.55
N THR A 90 0.49 -8.65 15.53
CA THR A 90 1.58 -8.39 14.60
C THR A 90 1.77 -9.52 13.59
N GLY A 91 0.72 -10.31 13.30
CA GLY A 91 0.74 -11.37 12.29
C GLY A 91 1.33 -12.69 12.77
N ALA A 92 1.79 -12.80 14.02
CA ALA A 92 2.30 -14.03 14.63
C ALA A 92 3.44 -14.75 13.86
N LEU A 93 4.27 -13.99 13.14
CA LEU A 93 5.47 -14.47 12.44
C LEU A 93 6.74 -14.07 13.20
N PRO A 94 7.86 -14.84 13.10
CA PRO A 94 9.04 -14.67 13.95
C PRO A 94 9.93 -13.47 13.51
N PHE A 95 9.43 -12.26 13.69
CA PHE A 95 10.14 -11.05 13.30
C PHE A 95 11.13 -10.54 14.38
N ILE A 96 10.95 -10.94 15.65
CA ILE A 96 11.75 -10.47 16.78
C ILE A 96 13.17 -11.05 16.71
N GLY A 97 14.18 -10.22 16.88
CA GLY A 97 15.59 -10.64 16.91
C GLY A 97 16.52 -9.65 16.22
N ARG A 98 17.77 -10.04 16.09
CA ARG A 98 18.80 -9.29 15.34
C ARG A 98 19.17 -10.08 14.10
N GLY A 99 19.05 -9.45 12.94
CA GLY A 99 19.45 -10.02 11.66
C GLY A 99 20.69 -9.31 11.11
N TRP A 100 21.69 -10.09 10.75
CA TRP A 100 22.90 -9.59 10.09
C TRP A 100 22.85 -9.89 8.60
N TYR A 101 23.10 -8.85 7.80
CA TYR A 101 23.24 -8.92 6.35
C TYR A 101 24.65 -8.53 5.95
N ARG A 102 25.24 -9.23 4.97
CA ARG A 102 26.56 -8.90 4.41
C ARG A 102 26.53 -9.04 2.91
N THR A 103 27.14 -8.10 2.21
CA THR A 103 27.37 -8.18 0.77
C THR A 103 28.66 -7.48 0.39
N LYS A 104 29.10 -7.66 -0.85
CA LYS A 104 30.30 -7.04 -1.39
C LYS A 104 29.97 -6.15 -2.56
N PHE A 105 30.69 -5.07 -2.71
CA PHE A 105 30.57 -4.15 -3.84
C PHE A 105 31.94 -3.57 -4.23
N VAL A 106 32.04 -3.13 -5.48
CA VAL A 106 33.25 -2.46 -6.00
C VAL A 106 32.85 -1.10 -6.52
N VAL A 107 33.68 -0.10 -6.30
CA VAL A 107 33.55 1.23 -6.87
C VAL A 107 34.66 1.52 -7.85
N SER A 108 34.41 2.37 -8.85
CA SER A 108 35.43 2.84 -9.79
C SER A 108 36.48 3.68 -9.08
N GLN A 109 37.73 3.62 -9.54
CA GLN A 109 38.83 4.52 -9.08
C GLN A 109 38.50 6.00 -9.28
N ALA A 110 37.67 6.32 -10.28
CA ALA A 110 37.19 7.67 -10.52
C ALA A 110 36.06 8.13 -9.56
N CYS A 111 35.60 7.27 -8.66
CA CYS A 111 34.60 7.60 -7.67
C CYS A 111 35.14 8.58 -6.65
N GLU A 112 34.53 9.78 -6.56
CA GLU A 112 34.92 10.79 -5.56
C GLU A 112 34.02 10.71 -4.33
N ARG A 113 32.73 10.40 -4.50
CA ARG A 113 31.77 10.21 -3.43
C ARG A 113 30.92 8.96 -3.67
N ALA A 114 30.57 8.26 -2.60
CA ALA A 114 29.67 7.11 -2.63
C ALA A 114 28.65 7.19 -1.50
N TYR A 115 27.40 6.89 -1.83
CA TYR A 115 26.28 6.86 -0.91
C TYR A 115 25.53 5.54 -1.02
N LEU A 116 25.08 5.03 0.11
CA LEU A 116 24.11 3.94 0.17
C LEU A 116 22.74 4.52 0.51
N THR A 117 21.75 4.25 -0.34
CA THR A 117 20.36 4.61 -0.10
C THR A 117 19.60 3.35 0.29
N PHE A 118 19.06 3.33 1.50
CA PHE A 118 18.19 2.27 1.98
C PHE A 118 16.73 2.73 1.86
N GLY A 119 15.90 1.99 1.15
CA GLY A 119 14.47 2.28 1.01
C GLY A 119 13.68 2.10 2.31
N GLY A 120 14.17 1.22 3.20
CA GLY A 120 13.64 0.93 4.52
C GLY A 120 14.24 -0.34 5.10
N VAL A 121 14.45 -0.34 6.41
CA VAL A 121 14.99 -1.50 7.16
C VAL A 121 14.23 -1.63 8.48
N PHE A 122 13.59 -2.76 8.69
CA PHE A 122 12.91 -3.04 9.95
C PHE A 122 13.78 -3.96 10.82
N GLY A 123 14.29 -3.55 12.01
CA GLY A 123 14.22 -2.25 12.68
C GLY A 123 15.64 -1.82 13.10
N GLU A 124 15.71 -0.58 13.54
CA GLU A 124 16.90 0.07 14.11
C GLU A 124 18.24 -0.34 13.44
N PRO A 125 18.41 -0.11 12.12
CA PRO A 125 19.59 -0.59 11.40
C PRO A 125 20.84 0.14 11.82
N VAL A 126 21.97 -0.61 11.95
CA VAL A 126 23.32 -0.08 12.01
C VAL A 126 24.09 -0.56 10.78
N ILE A 127 24.69 0.37 10.06
CA ILE A 127 25.36 0.14 8.78
C ILE A 127 26.88 0.22 8.99
N TYR A 128 27.60 -0.78 8.50
CA TYR A 128 29.05 -0.84 8.53
C TYR A 128 29.61 -1.01 7.12
N VAL A 129 30.68 -0.30 6.82
CA VAL A 129 31.46 -0.48 5.59
C VAL A 129 32.90 -0.77 5.96
N ASN A 130 33.44 -1.88 5.47
CA ASN A 130 34.79 -2.36 5.75
C ASN A 130 35.11 -2.44 7.26
N GLY A 131 34.12 -2.82 8.07
CA GLY A 131 34.23 -2.93 9.52
C GLY A 131 34.05 -1.62 10.29
N HIS A 132 33.86 -0.49 9.62
CA HIS A 132 33.64 0.81 10.25
C HIS A 132 32.14 1.13 10.28
N LYS A 133 31.61 1.58 11.42
CA LYS A 133 30.24 2.08 11.51
C LYS A 133 30.10 3.34 10.65
N ALA A 134 29.30 3.24 9.60
CA ALA A 134 29.07 4.32 8.65
C ALA A 134 27.80 5.12 8.97
N GLY A 135 26.78 4.48 9.57
CA GLY A 135 25.54 5.16 9.91
C GLY A 135 24.55 4.28 10.68
N GLU A 136 23.43 4.89 11.04
CA GLU A 136 22.28 4.22 11.64
C GLU A 136 20.98 4.99 11.33
N TRP A 137 19.82 4.36 11.48
CA TRP A 137 18.52 5.02 11.34
C TRP A 137 17.53 4.50 12.39
N LYS A 138 16.46 5.27 12.68
CA LYS A 138 15.50 4.88 13.74
C LYS A 138 14.10 4.61 13.22
N HIS A 139 13.63 5.37 12.24
CA HIS A 139 12.30 5.14 11.67
C HIS A 139 12.37 4.03 10.60
N PRO A 140 11.72 2.87 10.81
CA PRO A 140 11.94 1.69 9.96
C PRO A 140 11.45 1.86 8.52
N TYR A 141 10.43 2.69 8.31
CA TYR A 141 9.81 2.91 7.00
C TYR A 141 10.42 4.08 6.22
N ASN A 142 11.36 4.80 6.81
CA ASN A 142 11.98 5.95 6.15
C ASN A 142 13.03 5.49 5.14
N THR A 143 13.08 6.18 3.99
CA THR A 143 14.21 6.09 3.07
C THR A 143 15.33 6.98 3.58
N PHE A 144 16.54 6.44 3.71
CA PHE A 144 17.68 7.19 4.24
C PHE A 144 18.95 6.94 3.46
N ASN A 145 19.82 7.95 3.47
CA ASN A 145 21.13 7.91 2.82
C ASN A 145 22.25 7.84 3.85
N VAL A 146 23.28 7.05 3.54
CA VAL A 146 24.50 6.94 4.31
C VAL A 146 25.69 7.31 3.42
N ASP A 147 26.44 8.36 3.79
CA ASP A 147 27.71 8.69 3.11
C ASP A 147 28.78 7.66 3.51
N VAL A 148 29.19 6.83 2.57
CA VAL A 148 30.21 5.79 2.77
C VAL A 148 31.55 6.17 2.19
N THR A 149 31.66 7.37 1.64
CA THR A 149 32.89 7.91 1.03
C THR A 149 34.16 7.74 1.90
N PRO A 150 34.12 7.98 3.23
CA PRO A 150 35.32 7.84 4.08
C PRO A 150 35.80 6.40 4.29
N TYR A 151 34.94 5.41 4.03
CA TYR A 151 35.16 4.02 4.43
C TYR A 151 35.46 3.08 3.27
N ILE A 152 35.31 3.54 2.01
CA ILE A 152 35.44 2.69 0.81
C ILE A 152 36.85 2.58 0.28
N TYR A 153 37.21 1.41 -0.23
CA TYR A 153 38.36 1.19 -1.07
C TYR A 153 38.05 1.60 -2.52
N ARG A 154 38.91 2.39 -3.16
CA ARG A 154 38.73 2.89 -4.53
C ARG A 154 39.74 2.33 -5.53
N ASP A 155 40.53 1.36 -5.12
CA ASP A 155 41.62 0.74 -5.91
C ASP A 155 41.19 -0.53 -6.64
N GLY A 156 39.90 -0.75 -6.76
CA GLY A 156 39.32 -1.93 -7.40
C GLY A 156 39.13 -3.13 -6.48
N ARG A 157 39.54 -3.05 -5.21
CA ARG A 157 39.22 -4.08 -4.20
C ARG A 157 37.74 -4.09 -3.87
N GLU A 158 37.29 -5.26 -3.44
CA GLU A 158 35.94 -5.42 -2.88
C GLU A 158 35.81 -4.65 -1.56
N ASN A 159 34.68 -3.94 -1.42
CA ASN A 159 34.22 -3.38 -0.16
C ASN A 159 33.19 -4.30 0.44
N VAL A 160 33.20 -4.45 1.75
CA VAL A 160 32.18 -5.22 2.50
C VAL A 160 31.20 -4.27 3.13
N LEU A 161 29.93 -4.44 2.79
CA LEU A 161 28.78 -3.82 3.46
C LEU A 161 28.20 -4.82 4.45
N ALA A 162 28.10 -4.45 5.71
CA ALA A 162 27.38 -5.20 6.71
C ALA A 162 26.27 -4.34 7.34
N VAL A 163 25.09 -4.94 7.54
CA VAL A 163 23.93 -4.29 8.14
C VAL A 163 23.42 -5.15 9.27
N CYS A 164 23.30 -4.56 10.46
CA CYS A 164 22.65 -5.18 11.62
C CYS A 164 21.28 -4.57 11.83
N ALA A 165 20.22 -5.32 11.65
CA ALA A 165 18.85 -4.89 11.86
C ALA A 165 18.32 -5.50 13.17
N THR A 166 17.80 -4.67 14.08
CA THR A 166 17.34 -5.11 15.42
C THR A 166 15.84 -4.90 15.57
N ASN A 167 15.06 -5.98 15.63
CA ASN A 167 13.63 -5.95 15.90
C ASN A 167 13.34 -6.36 17.34
N LEU A 168 12.62 -5.51 18.06
CA LEU A 168 12.16 -5.79 19.42
C LEU A 168 10.69 -6.28 19.38
N ASN A 169 10.22 -6.84 20.49
CA ASN A 169 8.80 -7.05 20.72
C ASN A 169 8.07 -5.71 20.86
N GLU A 170 6.77 -5.70 20.64
CA GLU A 170 5.91 -4.50 20.80
C GLU A 170 6.45 -3.24 20.10
N THR A 171 6.96 -3.40 18.86
CA THR A 171 7.41 -2.29 18.01
C THR A 171 6.34 -1.79 17.07
N SER A 172 5.24 -2.56 16.89
CA SER A 172 4.20 -2.28 15.91
C SER A 172 2.82 -2.76 16.39
N ARG A 173 1.76 -2.26 15.76
CA ARG A 173 0.36 -2.70 15.94
C ARG A 173 -0.12 -3.62 14.83
N TRP A 174 0.67 -3.79 13.78
CA TRP A 174 0.48 -4.68 12.61
C TRP A 174 1.77 -5.42 12.31
N TYR A 175 1.78 -6.28 11.32
CA TYR A 175 2.97 -7.01 10.90
C TYR A 175 4.06 -6.05 10.40
N PRO A 176 5.23 -6.00 11.05
CA PRO A 176 6.31 -5.13 10.64
C PRO A 176 7.18 -5.75 9.53
N GLY A 177 7.29 -7.09 9.51
CA GLY A 177 8.35 -7.78 8.81
C GLY A 177 9.69 -7.74 9.54
N GLY A 178 10.74 -8.26 8.90
CA GLY A 178 12.09 -8.28 9.48
C GLY A 178 13.19 -8.09 8.44
N GLY A 179 14.08 -7.11 8.66
CA GLY A 179 15.27 -6.93 7.87
C GLY A 179 15.21 -5.85 6.79
N ILE A 180 16.00 -6.01 5.75
CA ILE A 180 16.09 -5.04 4.63
C ILE A 180 14.91 -5.30 3.69
N PHE A 181 13.76 -4.76 4.03
CA PHE A 181 12.50 -5.08 3.34
C PHE A 181 12.21 -4.19 2.12
N ARG A 182 12.99 -3.15 1.90
CA ARG A 182 12.96 -2.28 0.72
C ARG A 182 14.32 -2.27 0.02
N PRO A 183 14.42 -1.84 -1.26
CA PRO A 183 15.65 -1.92 -2.03
C PRO A 183 16.80 -1.08 -1.43
N VAL A 184 18.03 -1.50 -1.74
CA VAL A 184 19.26 -0.79 -1.41
C VAL A 184 19.96 -0.39 -2.70
N PHE A 185 20.38 0.88 -2.80
CA PHE A 185 21.11 1.42 -3.94
C PHE A 185 22.49 1.94 -3.51
N LEU A 186 23.47 1.70 -4.35
CA LEU A 186 24.79 2.33 -4.29
C LEU A 186 24.84 3.42 -5.37
N SER A 187 25.00 4.66 -4.95
CA SER A 187 25.20 5.79 -5.86
C SER A 187 26.62 6.31 -5.76
N THR A 188 27.26 6.57 -6.91
CA THR A 188 28.57 7.23 -6.95
C THR A 188 28.49 8.53 -7.74
N THR A 189 29.23 9.56 -7.32
CA THR A 189 29.26 10.87 -7.98
C THR A 189 30.65 11.48 -7.87
N SER A 190 30.88 12.58 -8.63
CA SER A 190 31.97 13.52 -8.35
C SER A 190 31.65 14.33 -7.08
N VAL A 191 32.68 15.06 -6.54
CA VAL A 191 32.48 16.01 -5.43
C VAL A 191 31.45 17.08 -5.81
N THR A 192 31.52 17.58 -7.06
CA THR A 192 30.55 18.53 -7.60
C THR A 192 29.44 17.77 -8.28
N ALA A 193 28.27 17.73 -7.66
CA ALA A 193 27.13 16.95 -8.13
C ALA A 193 25.79 17.59 -7.73
N ILE A 194 24.73 17.19 -8.40
CA ILE A 194 23.36 17.42 -7.94
C ILE A 194 23.16 16.63 -6.64
N ASP A 195 22.62 17.26 -5.62
CA ASP A 195 22.36 16.58 -4.34
C ASP A 195 21.41 15.40 -4.51
N CYS A 196 21.43 14.45 -3.59
CA CYS A 196 20.68 13.19 -3.70
C CYS A 196 19.19 13.44 -4.00
N TRP A 197 18.54 14.30 -3.23
CA TRP A 197 17.17 14.75 -3.43
C TRP A 197 17.09 16.25 -3.77
N GLY A 198 18.11 16.76 -4.49
CA GLY A 198 18.28 18.16 -4.77
C GLY A 198 17.43 18.73 -5.89
N LEU A 199 16.55 17.95 -6.51
CA LEU A 199 15.63 18.43 -7.55
C LEU A 199 14.26 18.74 -6.98
N ASN A 200 13.65 19.84 -7.45
CA ASN A 200 12.26 20.18 -7.16
C ASN A 200 11.58 20.78 -8.40
N MET A 201 10.27 20.51 -8.51
CA MET A 201 9.40 21.13 -9.51
C MET A 201 8.03 21.38 -8.92
N THR A 202 7.50 22.59 -9.08
CA THR A 202 6.16 22.95 -8.62
C THR A 202 5.38 23.62 -9.75
N THR A 203 4.18 23.11 -10.03
CA THR A 203 3.25 23.77 -10.95
C THR A 203 2.62 24.96 -10.24
N LEU A 204 2.88 26.17 -10.71
CA LEU A 204 2.41 27.43 -10.14
C LEU A 204 1.03 27.81 -10.68
N SER A 205 0.80 27.57 -11.98
CA SER A 205 -0.49 27.78 -12.64
C SER A 205 -0.69 26.79 -13.78
N LEU A 206 -1.96 26.49 -14.04
CA LEU A 206 -2.38 25.61 -15.11
C LEU A 206 -3.77 26.01 -15.58
N ASN A 207 -4.03 26.06 -16.88
CA ASN A 207 -5.35 26.30 -17.43
C ASN A 207 -5.81 25.14 -18.36
N ASP A 208 -7.07 25.20 -18.79
CA ASP A 208 -7.69 24.17 -19.63
C ASP A 208 -7.09 24.03 -21.03
N LYS A 209 -6.25 24.99 -21.47
CA LYS A 209 -5.53 24.94 -22.75
C LYS A 209 -4.16 24.26 -22.63
N GLY A 210 -3.79 23.78 -21.43
CA GLY A 210 -2.47 23.20 -21.16
C GLY A 210 -1.35 24.26 -21.17
N GLU A 211 -1.69 25.52 -20.86
CA GLU A 211 -0.69 26.55 -20.56
C GLU A 211 -0.31 26.45 -19.08
N VAL A 212 0.96 26.24 -18.82
CA VAL A 212 1.51 25.96 -17.48
C VAL A 212 2.63 26.92 -17.17
N THR A 213 2.62 27.49 -15.97
CA THR A 213 3.81 28.07 -15.35
C THR A 213 4.29 27.12 -14.24
N ALA A 214 5.56 26.73 -14.27
CA ALA A 214 6.17 25.87 -13.26
C ALA A 214 7.52 26.43 -12.80
N SER A 215 7.83 26.26 -11.53
CA SER A 215 9.15 26.53 -10.96
C SER A 215 10.00 25.28 -10.92
N PHE A 216 11.31 25.46 -11.09
CA PHE A 216 12.31 24.41 -11.08
C PHE A 216 13.45 24.82 -10.15
N GLU A 217 13.88 23.91 -9.29
CA GLU A 217 14.98 24.12 -8.37
C GLU A 217 15.98 22.97 -8.47
N VAL A 218 17.26 23.32 -8.31
CA VAL A 218 18.31 22.35 -8.10
C VAL A 218 19.19 22.79 -6.93
N GLN A 219 19.51 21.84 -6.07
CA GLN A 219 20.52 21.95 -5.02
C GLN A 219 21.73 21.13 -5.43
N THR A 220 22.94 21.69 -5.26
CA THR A 220 24.19 21.03 -5.62
C THR A 220 25.14 20.93 -4.43
N THR A 221 26.10 20.00 -4.52
CA THR A 221 27.21 19.83 -3.59
C THR A 221 28.52 20.16 -4.28
N GLY A 222 29.58 20.51 -3.50
CA GLY A 222 30.93 20.77 -4.03
C GLY A 222 31.01 21.96 -4.99
N TYR A 223 30.12 22.94 -4.86
CA TYR A 223 29.99 24.12 -5.73
C TYR A 223 30.93 25.25 -5.40
N ALA A 224 31.45 25.32 -4.17
CA ALA A 224 32.25 26.46 -3.71
C ALA A 224 33.50 26.73 -4.62
N GLY A 225 33.65 27.98 -5.01
CA GLY A 225 34.72 28.43 -5.90
C GLY A 225 34.63 27.96 -7.35
N LYS A 226 33.45 27.48 -7.80
CA LYS A 226 33.21 27.03 -9.16
C LYS A 226 32.06 27.83 -9.81
N GLU A 227 32.20 28.13 -11.10
CA GLU A 227 31.11 28.63 -11.90
C GLU A 227 30.33 27.43 -12.46
N LEU A 228 29.06 27.32 -12.06
CA LEU A 228 28.19 26.20 -12.41
C LEU A 228 26.89 26.71 -13.01
N VAL A 229 26.37 25.95 -13.97
CA VAL A 229 25.08 26.20 -14.61
C VAL A 229 24.28 24.90 -14.58
N ALA A 230 23.03 24.99 -14.17
CA ALA A 230 22.07 23.92 -14.34
C ALA A 230 21.34 24.09 -15.67
N ARG A 231 21.21 23.01 -16.43
CA ARG A 231 20.44 22.92 -17.67
C ARG A 231 19.35 21.89 -17.52
N TRP A 232 18.11 22.29 -17.71
CA TRP A 232 16.93 21.43 -17.70
C TRP A 232 16.47 21.13 -19.12
N SER A 233 16.03 19.90 -19.36
CA SER A 233 15.29 19.48 -20.55
C SER A 233 13.97 18.85 -20.07
N VAL A 234 12.84 19.50 -20.32
CA VAL A 234 11.51 19.11 -19.81
C VAL A 234 10.45 19.38 -20.86
N ALA A 235 9.62 18.36 -21.18
CA ALA A 235 8.49 18.50 -22.11
C ALA A 235 8.86 19.21 -23.43
N GLY A 236 10.03 18.89 -23.99
CA GLY A 236 10.53 19.44 -25.23
C GLY A 236 11.12 20.85 -25.13
N LYS A 237 11.24 21.44 -23.96
CA LYS A 237 11.86 22.74 -23.71
C LYS A 237 13.18 22.58 -22.98
N GLU A 238 14.18 23.36 -23.40
CA GLU A 238 15.48 23.49 -22.70
C GLU A 238 15.63 24.91 -22.13
N PHE A 239 16.21 25.01 -20.95
CA PHE A 239 16.51 26.26 -20.27
C PHE A 239 17.65 26.09 -19.28
N GLU A 240 18.33 27.20 -18.96
CA GLU A 240 19.49 27.20 -18.09
C GLU A 240 19.36 28.25 -16.98
N GLN A 241 20.04 28.00 -15.87
CA GLN A 241 20.18 28.94 -14.76
C GLN A 241 21.50 28.72 -14.06
N SER A 242 22.22 29.82 -13.76
CA SER A 242 23.46 29.76 -12.96
C SER A 242 23.18 29.31 -11.55
N ILE A 243 24.10 28.50 -10.99
CA ILE A 243 24.10 28.11 -9.59
C ILE A 243 24.64 29.32 -8.78
N ASP A 244 23.89 29.68 -7.76
CA ASP A 244 24.24 30.79 -6.87
C ASP A 244 25.31 30.41 -5.82
N GLY A 245 25.72 31.40 -4.99
CA GLY A 245 26.70 31.19 -3.93
C GLY A 245 26.25 30.25 -2.79
N SER A 246 25.01 29.83 -2.76
CA SER A 246 24.48 28.81 -1.83
C SER A 246 24.38 27.40 -2.45
N GLY A 247 24.82 27.26 -3.69
CA GLY A 247 24.78 25.99 -4.41
C GLY A 247 23.40 25.67 -5.02
N LYS A 248 22.57 26.70 -5.26
CA LYS A 248 21.20 26.53 -5.77
C LYS A 248 21.00 27.25 -7.10
N ALA A 249 20.09 26.72 -7.88
CA ALA A 249 19.44 27.50 -8.94
C ALA A 249 17.94 27.38 -8.84
N PHE A 250 17.25 28.49 -9.15
CA PHE A 250 15.80 28.57 -9.22
C PHE A 250 15.40 29.32 -10.48
N THR A 251 14.40 28.79 -11.19
CA THR A 251 13.81 29.45 -12.37
C THR A 251 12.34 29.12 -12.51
N ALA A 252 11.55 30.03 -13.04
CA ALA A 252 10.16 29.75 -13.43
C ALA A 252 10.05 29.77 -14.96
N GLN A 253 9.31 28.79 -15.50
CA GLN A 253 9.20 28.60 -16.94
C GLN A 253 7.73 28.42 -17.35
N ASN A 254 7.40 28.90 -18.55
CA ASN A 254 6.09 28.73 -19.16
C ASN A 254 6.13 27.64 -20.23
N PHE A 255 5.11 26.80 -20.23
CA PHE A 255 4.92 25.71 -21.18
C PHE A 255 3.54 25.85 -21.85
N VAL A 256 3.42 25.31 -23.05
CA VAL A 256 2.15 25.19 -23.77
C VAL A 256 1.94 23.77 -24.27
N GLY A 257 0.68 23.36 -24.41
CA GLY A 257 0.37 22.00 -24.88
C GLY A 257 0.66 20.88 -23.86
N ILE A 258 0.74 21.21 -22.57
CA ILE A 258 0.93 20.24 -21.51
C ILE A 258 -0.38 19.50 -21.25
N THR A 259 -0.31 18.18 -21.23
CA THR A 259 -1.38 17.32 -20.69
C THR A 259 -1.19 17.21 -19.18
N PRO A 260 -2.11 17.72 -18.36
CA PRO A 260 -1.98 17.65 -16.90
C PRO A 260 -2.09 16.21 -16.39
N TRP A 261 -1.35 15.92 -15.35
CA TRP A 261 -1.50 14.65 -14.64
C TRP A 261 -2.84 14.61 -13.88
N SER A 262 -3.58 13.52 -14.03
CA SER A 262 -4.78 13.21 -13.26
C SER A 262 -4.98 11.70 -13.12
N PRO A 263 -5.85 11.21 -12.22
CA PRO A 263 -6.18 9.78 -12.12
C PRO A 263 -6.69 9.16 -13.42
N GLU A 264 -7.35 9.94 -14.27
CA GLU A 264 -7.89 9.51 -15.57
C GLU A 264 -6.85 9.55 -16.68
N VAL A 265 -5.91 10.49 -16.58
CA VAL A 265 -4.83 10.70 -17.55
C VAL A 265 -3.52 10.94 -16.79
N PRO A 266 -2.84 9.87 -16.35
CA PRO A 266 -1.63 9.99 -15.53
C PRO A 266 -0.39 10.29 -16.38
N GLN A 267 -0.41 11.43 -17.08
CA GLN A 267 0.65 11.84 -17.98
C GLN A 267 1.88 12.27 -17.18
N LEU A 268 3.00 11.62 -17.47
CA LEU A 268 4.31 11.94 -16.90
C LEU A 268 5.27 12.44 -17.99
N TYR A 269 6.23 13.24 -17.55
CA TYR A 269 7.28 13.82 -18.38
C TYR A 269 8.64 13.56 -17.74
N ASP A 270 9.66 13.26 -18.54
CA ASP A 270 11.03 13.20 -18.07
C ASP A 270 11.57 14.63 -17.86
N MET A 271 12.10 14.86 -16.67
CA MET A 271 12.86 16.06 -16.32
C MET A 271 14.33 15.67 -16.21
N LYS A 272 15.11 15.94 -17.25
CA LYS A 272 16.56 15.77 -17.22
C LYS A 272 17.20 17.07 -16.76
N VAL A 273 18.13 16.96 -15.80
CA VAL A 273 18.93 18.09 -15.30
C VAL A 273 20.40 17.74 -15.47
N GLU A 274 21.15 18.60 -16.14
CA GLU A 274 22.59 18.50 -16.29
C GLU A 274 23.27 19.66 -15.53
N LEU A 275 24.26 19.33 -14.73
CA LEU A 275 25.11 20.31 -14.05
C LEU A 275 26.37 20.54 -14.90
N LEU A 276 26.56 21.76 -15.34
CA LEU A 276 27.66 22.18 -16.21
C LEU A 276 28.68 22.98 -15.40
N ALA A 277 29.94 22.60 -15.44
CA ALA A 277 31.02 23.44 -14.99
C ALA A 277 31.48 24.34 -16.14
N VAL A 278 31.70 25.64 -15.85
CA VAL A 278 32.15 26.64 -16.79
C VAL A 278 33.63 26.93 -16.50
N ALA A 279 34.48 26.74 -17.48
CA ALA A 279 35.88 27.04 -17.37
C ALA A 279 36.17 28.54 -17.65
N ALA A 280 37.36 29.03 -17.28
CA ALA A 280 37.74 30.43 -17.47
C ALA A 280 37.77 30.89 -18.93
N ASP A 281 37.91 29.96 -19.87
CA ASP A 281 37.84 30.21 -21.32
C ASP A 281 36.38 30.18 -21.87
N GLY A 282 35.39 30.00 -20.99
CA GLY A 282 33.98 29.91 -21.36
C GLY A 282 33.54 28.51 -21.82
N SER A 283 34.44 27.54 -21.90
CA SER A 283 34.08 26.17 -22.25
C SER A 283 33.23 25.53 -21.17
N ARG A 284 32.31 24.66 -21.54
CA ARG A 284 31.35 24.03 -20.62
C ARG A 284 31.45 22.52 -20.68
N ARG A 285 31.36 21.89 -19.51
CA ARG A 285 31.47 20.44 -19.38
C ARG A 285 30.40 19.94 -18.41
N VAL A 286 29.66 18.89 -18.80
CA VAL A 286 28.73 18.19 -17.91
C VAL A 286 29.53 17.49 -16.81
N VAL A 287 29.26 17.81 -15.54
CA VAL A 287 29.89 17.21 -14.37
C VAL A 287 28.97 16.23 -13.66
N ASP A 288 27.66 16.38 -13.79
CA ASP A 288 26.65 15.46 -13.28
C ASP A 288 25.37 15.55 -14.09
N SER A 289 24.56 14.49 -14.06
CA SER A 289 23.25 14.48 -14.72
C SER A 289 22.29 13.59 -13.95
N LYS A 290 21.03 14.05 -13.81
CA LYS A 290 19.95 13.30 -13.17
C LYS A 290 18.66 13.43 -13.98
N THR A 291 17.91 12.35 -14.07
CA THR A 291 16.57 12.36 -14.72
C THR A 291 15.54 11.86 -13.71
N GLU A 292 14.48 12.63 -13.54
CA GLU A 292 13.31 12.26 -12.72
C GLU A 292 12.04 12.38 -13.54
N ARG A 293 11.04 11.57 -13.24
CA ARG A 293 9.71 11.70 -13.84
C ARG A 293 8.86 12.65 -13.03
N ILE A 294 8.17 13.56 -13.70
CA ILE A 294 7.31 14.57 -13.10
C ILE A 294 5.94 14.60 -13.79
N GLY A 295 4.96 15.16 -13.10
CA GLY A 295 3.64 15.45 -13.68
C GLY A 295 3.19 16.87 -13.31
N PHE A 296 2.70 17.61 -14.30
CA PHE A 296 2.15 18.95 -14.09
C PHE A 296 0.72 18.83 -13.55
N ARG A 297 0.44 19.40 -12.40
CA ARG A 297 -0.89 19.43 -11.81
C ARG A 297 -1.02 20.56 -10.80
N THR A 298 -2.25 21.04 -10.57
CA THR A 298 -2.58 21.96 -9.47
C THR A 298 -3.55 21.33 -8.50
N ILE A 299 -3.41 21.64 -7.21
CA ILE A 299 -4.29 21.22 -6.13
C ILE A 299 -4.81 22.48 -5.45
N ARG A 300 -6.10 22.49 -5.16
CA ARG A 300 -6.73 23.53 -4.35
C ARG A 300 -7.82 22.90 -3.49
N ILE A 301 -7.97 23.39 -2.28
CA ILE A 301 -9.09 23.04 -1.41
C ILE A 301 -9.71 24.36 -0.90
N SER A 302 -11.02 24.46 -1.01
CA SER A 302 -11.74 25.67 -0.54
C SER A 302 -13.14 25.32 -0.05
N PRO A 303 -13.73 26.17 0.81
CA PRO A 303 -15.10 26.00 1.29
C PRO A 303 -16.13 25.92 0.17
N GLU A 304 -15.93 26.71 -0.89
CA GLU A 304 -16.91 26.87 -1.98
C GLU A 304 -16.90 25.69 -2.94
N ARG A 305 -15.72 25.08 -3.14
CA ARG A 305 -15.55 24.06 -4.19
C ARG A 305 -15.04 22.71 -3.69
N GLY A 306 -14.70 22.61 -2.40
CA GLY A 306 -14.10 21.41 -1.84
C GLY A 306 -12.71 21.14 -2.43
N PHE A 307 -12.40 19.88 -2.72
CA PHE A 307 -11.14 19.47 -3.33
C PHE A 307 -11.17 19.62 -4.86
N GLU A 308 -10.18 20.33 -5.38
CA GLU A 308 -9.98 20.56 -6.80
C GLU A 308 -8.63 20.00 -7.26
N LEU A 309 -8.65 19.25 -8.34
CA LEU A 309 -7.46 18.85 -9.10
C LEU A 309 -7.54 19.47 -10.50
N ASN A 310 -6.55 20.26 -10.87
CA ASN A 310 -6.49 20.96 -12.16
C ASN A 310 -7.73 21.85 -12.41
N GLY A 311 -8.20 22.55 -11.37
CA GLY A 311 -9.38 23.41 -11.42
C GLY A 311 -10.73 22.68 -11.48
N LYS A 312 -10.75 21.34 -11.44
CA LYS A 312 -11.98 20.53 -11.48
C LYS A 312 -12.27 20.00 -10.08
N THR A 313 -13.45 20.31 -9.55
CA THR A 313 -13.95 19.77 -8.29
C THR A 313 -14.17 18.26 -8.40
N ARG A 314 -13.69 17.51 -7.42
CA ARG A 314 -13.87 16.06 -7.31
C ARG A 314 -13.88 15.60 -5.86
N LYS A 315 -14.36 14.39 -5.63
CA LYS A 315 -14.23 13.70 -4.35
C LYS A 315 -13.23 12.57 -4.46
N ILE A 316 -12.42 12.42 -3.42
CA ILE A 316 -11.44 11.33 -3.34
C ILE A 316 -12.20 10.04 -3.01
N LYS A 317 -11.92 8.97 -3.76
CA LYS A 317 -12.42 7.60 -3.56
C LYS A 317 -11.21 6.75 -3.17
N GLY A 318 -10.82 6.86 -1.91
CA GLY A 318 -9.57 6.31 -1.43
C GLY A 318 -9.74 5.09 -0.53
N VAL A 319 -8.63 4.37 -0.37
CA VAL A 319 -8.47 3.31 0.64
C VAL A 319 -7.19 3.51 1.42
N CYS A 320 -7.18 3.05 2.67
CA CYS A 320 -5.98 2.87 3.46
C CYS A 320 -5.27 1.58 3.06
N MET A 321 -3.93 1.60 3.04
CA MET A 321 -3.11 0.43 2.71
C MET A 321 -1.94 0.29 3.69
N HIS A 322 -1.78 -0.89 4.26
CA HIS A 322 -0.54 -1.31 4.90
C HIS A 322 0.53 -1.69 3.85
N HIS A 323 1.78 -1.87 4.29
CA HIS A 323 2.92 -2.09 3.42
C HIS A 323 3.15 -3.55 3.04
N ASP A 324 2.53 -4.51 3.73
CA ASP A 324 2.73 -5.94 3.45
C ASP A 324 2.07 -6.37 2.13
N LEU A 325 2.66 -7.38 1.53
CA LEU A 325 2.29 -7.91 0.22
C LEU A 325 1.78 -9.36 0.31
N GLY A 326 1.06 -9.68 1.40
CA GLY A 326 0.49 -11.01 1.64
C GLY A 326 1.56 -12.10 1.69
N MET A 327 1.60 -13.00 0.71
CA MET A 327 2.55 -14.12 0.67
C MET A 327 4.03 -13.72 0.61
N LEU A 328 4.34 -12.45 0.33
CA LEU A 328 5.70 -11.92 0.30
C LEU A 328 6.10 -11.26 1.63
N GLY A 329 5.15 -11.14 2.57
CA GLY A 329 5.35 -10.39 3.81
C GLY A 329 5.64 -8.92 3.54
N ALA A 330 6.62 -8.37 4.24
CA ALA A 330 7.06 -7.00 4.05
C ALA A 330 8.05 -6.81 2.88
N ALA A 331 8.65 -7.91 2.36
CA ALA A 331 9.64 -7.83 1.29
C ALA A 331 9.03 -7.20 0.03
N GLU A 332 9.44 -5.97 -0.27
CA GLU A 332 8.88 -5.18 -1.35
C GLU A 332 9.14 -5.81 -2.72
N ASN A 333 8.09 -5.83 -3.56
CA ASN A 333 8.17 -6.30 -4.94
C ASN A 333 7.30 -5.42 -5.84
N LYS A 334 7.89 -4.86 -6.88
CA LYS A 334 7.22 -3.88 -7.76
C LYS A 334 6.02 -4.48 -8.49
N ALA A 335 6.09 -5.76 -8.91
CA ALA A 335 4.99 -6.43 -9.59
C ALA A 335 3.81 -6.70 -8.63
N ALA A 336 4.09 -7.04 -7.37
CA ALA A 336 3.06 -7.24 -6.34
C ALA A 336 2.35 -5.93 -5.98
N ILE A 337 3.09 -4.83 -5.80
CA ILE A 337 2.51 -3.50 -5.56
C ILE A 337 1.63 -3.10 -6.75
N ARG A 338 2.13 -3.28 -7.99
CA ARG A 338 1.35 -2.98 -9.21
C ARG A 338 0.04 -3.76 -9.23
N ARG A 339 0.07 -5.07 -8.93
CA ARG A 339 -1.14 -5.89 -8.85
C ARG A 339 -2.16 -5.34 -7.86
N GLN A 340 -1.72 -4.96 -6.64
CA GLN A 340 -2.60 -4.38 -5.64
C GLN A 340 -3.26 -3.09 -6.17
N LEU A 341 -2.49 -2.18 -6.72
CA LEU A 341 -2.99 -0.91 -7.26
C LEU A 341 -3.94 -1.13 -8.46
N GLU A 342 -3.62 -2.04 -9.38
CA GLU A 342 -4.48 -2.38 -10.51
C GLU A 342 -5.83 -2.96 -10.07
N LEU A 343 -5.84 -3.82 -9.05
CA LEU A 343 -7.09 -4.34 -8.46
C LEU A 343 -7.94 -3.22 -7.86
N LEU A 344 -7.35 -2.30 -7.11
CA LEU A 344 -8.05 -1.14 -6.56
C LEU A 344 -8.59 -0.22 -7.66
N LYS A 345 -7.79 0.02 -8.70
CA LYS A 345 -8.21 0.84 -9.84
C LYS A 345 -9.41 0.23 -10.56
N SER A 346 -9.44 -1.11 -10.73
CA SER A 346 -10.56 -1.81 -11.35
C SER A 346 -11.87 -1.68 -10.58
N MET A 347 -11.78 -1.42 -9.29
CA MET A 347 -12.94 -1.10 -8.44
C MET A 347 -13.43 0.35 -8.61
N GLY A 348 -12.60 1.23 -9.18
CA GLY A 348 -12.87 2.67 -9.29
C GLY A 348 -12.26 3.50 -8.18
N CYS A 349 -11.34 2.92 -7.42
CA CYS A 349 -10.52 3.62 -6.44
C CYS A 349 -9.54 4.57 -7.15
N ASP A 350 -9.41 5.78 -6.65
CA ASP A 350 -8.50 6.81 -7.18
C ASP A 350 -7.61 7.45 -6.11
N GLY A 351 -7.68 6.97 -4.85
CA GLY A 351 -6.89 7.49 -3.75
C GLY A 351 -6.27 6.40 -2.87
N ILE A 352 -5.07 6.66 -2.34
CA ILE A 352 -4.35 5.79 -1.40
C ILE A 352 -3.92 6.63 -0.19
N ARG A 353 -4.19 6.13 1.02
CA ARG A 353 -3.55 6.58 2.25
C ARG A 353 -2.54 5.53 2.68
N THR A 354 -1.28 5.93 2.87
CA THR A 354 -0.22 5.01 3.29
C THR A 354 -0.26 4.84 4.81
N SER A 355 -1.02 3.86 5.28
CA SER A 355 -1.33 3.65 6.71
C SER A 355 -0.30 2.76 7.39
N HIS A 356 0.25 3.08 8.54
CA HIS A 356 0.34 4.44 9.10
C HIS A 356 1.82 4.79 9.12
N ASN A 357 2.43 4.90 7.94
CA ASN A 357 3.87 5.05 7.81
C ASN A 357 4.27 5.60 6.43
N MET A 358 5.55 5.93 6.30
CA MET A 358 6.13 6.52 5.11
C MET A 358 6.11 5.55 3.92
N PRO A 359 5.60 5.99 2.75
CA PRO A 359 5.55 5.16 1.55
C PRO A 359 6.94 4.83 1.00
N SER A 360 7.01 3.81 0.16
CA SER A 360 8.21 3.55 -0.63
C SER A 360 8.23 4.32 -1.95
N LYS A 361 9.42 4.50 -2.50
CA LYS A 361 9.56 5.12 -3.83
C LYS A 361 8.87 4.29 -4.92
N TRP A 362 8.97 2.96 -4.89
CA TRP A 362 8.31 2.11 -5.88
C TRP A 362 6.78 2.22 -5.83
N GLN A 363 6.21 2.32 -4.64
CA GLN A 363 4.76 2.54 -4.49
C GLN A 363 4.35 3.90 -5.08
N MET A 364 5.11 4.96 -4.81
CA MET A 364 4.81 6.30 -5.34
C MET A 364 5.01 6.37 -6.86
N ASP A 365 6.09 5.80 -7.39
CA ASP A 365 6.30 5.70 -8.84
C ASP A 365 5.10 5.02 -9.54
N LEU A 366 4.57 3.95 -8.94
CA LEU A 366 3.41 3.24 -9.48
C LEU A 366 2.10 4.01 -9.30
N CYS A 367 1.94 4.77 -8.21
CA CYS A 367 0.80 5.68 -8.05
C CYS A 367 0.81 6.80 -9.10
N ASP A 368 1.99 7.32 -9.43
CA ASP A 368 2.15 8.28 -10.53
C ASP A 368 1.74 7.68 -11.88
N GLU A 369 2.23 6.46 -12.18
CA GLU A 369 1.97 5.76 -13.44
C GLU A 369 0.50 5.35 -13.61
N LEU A 370 -0.13 4.89 -12.54
CA LEU A 370 -1.49 4.36 -12.56
C LEU A 370 -2.56 5.42 -12.23
N GLY A 371 -2.15 6.61 -11.83
CA GLY A 371 -3.06 7.71 -11.54
C GLY A 371 -3.80 7.52 -10.21
N PHE A 372 -3.07 7.49 -9.10
CA PHE A 372 -3.63 7.53 -7.75
C PHE A 372 -3.29 8.84 -7.06
N MET A 373 -4.25 9.43 -6.36
CA MET A 373 -4.04 10.54 -5.45
C MET A 373 -3.60 9.99 -4.09
N VAL A 374 -2.46 10.44 -3.59
CA VAL A 374 -1.88 9.87 -2.36
C VAL A 374 -1.93 10.85 -1.22
N MET A 375 -2.45 10.42 -0.08
CA MET A 375 -2.20 10.99 1.24
C MET A 375 -1.02 10.23 1.84
N ALA A 376 0.18 10.81 1.76
CA ALA A 376 1.41 10.21 2.28
C ALA A 376 1.54 10.49 3.77
N GLU A 377 1.46 9.43 4.58
CA GLU A 377 1.48 9.53 6.04
C GLU A 377 2.89 9.36 6.59
N SER A 378 3.22 10.10 7.66
CA SER A 378 4.55 10.08 8.27
C SER A 378 4.64 9.13 9.46
N PHE A 379 3.82 9.33 10.48
CA PHE A 379 3.96 8.68 11.79
C PHE A 379 2.66 8.04 12.27
N ASP A 380 2.73 6.83 12.86
CA ASP A 380 1.62 6.26 13.62
C ASP A 380 1.55 6.83 15.05
N GLU A 381 2.67 7.25 15.60
CA GLU A 381 2.79 7.79 16.95
C GLU A 381 3.80 8.93 17.01
N TRP A 382 3.55 9.87 17.94
CA TRP A 382 4.47 10.97 18.27
C TRP A 382 5.23 10.63 19.55
N SER A 383 5.28 11.60 20.50
CA SER A 383 5.96 11.41 21.79
C SER A 383 5.21 10.46 22.73
N ASP A 384 3.87 10.33 22.58
CA ASP A 384 3.05 9.40 23.37
C ASP A 384 2.90 8.07 22.60
N GLY A 385 3.54 7.01 23.08
CA GLY A 385 3.61 5.72 22.41
C GLY A 385 2.29 4.95 22.43
N LYS A 386 2.00 4.24 21.37
CA LYS A 386 0.90 3.28 21.26
C LYS A 386 1.34 1.86 21.61
N VAL A 387 2.62 1.58 21.49
CA VAL A 387 3.30 0.32 21.82
C VAL A 387 4.58 0.60 22.60
N GLU A 388 5.07 -0.40 23.36
CA GLU A 388 6.17 -0.21 24.31
C GLU A 388 7.48 0.21 23.63
N ASN A 389 7.84 -0.48 22.55
CA ASN A 389 9.10 -0.25 21.81
C ASN A 389 8.86 0.49 20.49
N GLY A 390 7.84 1.36 20.45
CA GLY A 390 7.48 2.13 19.27
C GLY A 390 8.47 3.25 18.92
N TYR A 391 8.16 3.96 17.83
CA TYR A 391 8.96 5.08 17.33
C TYR A 391 8.95 6.29 18.28
N ASN A 392 7.95 6.40 19.15
CA ASN A 392 7.86 7.47 20.16
C ASN A 392 9.15 7.67 20.96
N ARG A 393 9.94 6.60 21.18
CA ARG A 393 11.25 6.64 21.85
C ARG A 393 12.27 7.57 21.16
N PHE A 394 12.09 7.82 19.88
CA PHE A 394 13.02 8.58 19.04
C PHE A 394 12.39 9.87 18.48
N PHE A 395 11.06 10.06 18.60
CA PHE A 395 10.32 11.12 17.94
C PHE A 395 10.94 12.51 18.17
N ASP A 396 11.17 12.90 19.40
CA ASP A 396 11.63 14.26 19.73
C ASP A 396 13.00 14.61 19.11
N GLU A 397 13.88 13.60 18.94
CA GLU A 397 15.22 13.79 18.37
C GLU A 397 15.22 13.65 16.84
N TRP A 398 14.36 12.74 16.29
CA TRP A 398 14.49 12.28 14.89
C TRP A 398 13.46 12.86 13.93
N TYR A 399 12.30 13.33 14.38
CA TYR A 399 11.20 13.74 13.50
C TYR A 399 11.59 14.69 12.36
N LYS A 400 12.49 15.66 12.60
CA LYS A 400 12.92 16.60 11.54
C LYS A 400 13.69 15.91 10.43
N ARG A 401 14.57 14.98 10.78
CA ARG A 401 15.35 14.20 9.81
C ARG A 401 14.43 13.31 9.00
N ASP A 402 13.48 12.66 9.69
CA ASP A 402 12.54 11.75 9.08
C ASP A 402 11.59 12.48 8.12
N LEU A 403 11.04 13.63 8.51
CA LEU A 403 10.23 14.46 7.63
C LEU A 403 11.03 15.02 6.45
N ALA A 404 12.26 15.45 6.67
CA ALA A 404 13.12 15.93 5.58
C ALA A 404 13.36 14.84 4.54
N ASN A 405 13.61 13.61 4.97
CA ASN A 405 13.79 12.49 4.07
C ASN A 405 12.48 12.14 3.34
N LEU A 406 11.36 12.04 4.07
CA LEU A 406 10.05 11.77 3.47
C LEU A 406 9.72 12.78 2.37
N VAL A 407 9.76 14.06 2.70
CA VAL A 407 9.36 15.11 1.75
C VAL A 407 10.36 15.21 0.59
N ASN A 408 11.66 15.25 0.86
CA ASN A 408 12.67 15.41 -0.19
C ASN A 408 12.72 14.22 -1.14
N ASN A 409 12.51 13.01 -0.66
CA ASN A 409 12.46 11.81 -1.50
C ASN A 409 11.21 11.79 -2.39
N HIS A 410 10.10 12.41 -1.94
CA HIS A 410 8.80 12.23 -2.59
C HIS A 410 8.17 13.51 -3.18
N LYS A 411 8.74 14.69 -2.98
CA LYS A 411 8.14 15.96 -3.43
C LYS A 411 7.93 16.08 -4.95
N LEU A 412 8.64 15.29 -5.77
CA LEU A 412 8.46 15.27 -7.23
C LEU A 412 7.27 14.43 -7.70
N HIS A 413 6.71 13.55 -6.85
CA HIS A 413 5.58 12.70 -7.24
C HIS A 413 4.29 13.50 -7.40
N PRO A 414 3.69 13.59 -8.59
CA PRO A 414 2.43 14.29 -8.80
C PRO A 414 1.26 13.60 -8.09
N SER A 415 1.35 12.30 -7.83
CA SER A 415 0.34 11.53 -7.09
C SER A 415 0.12 12.03 -5.66
N ILE A 416 1.15 12.52 -4.97
CA ILE A 416 0.99 13.02 -3.60
C ILE A 416 0.22 14.33 -3.60
N ILE A 417 -1.01 14.30 -3.06
CA ILE A 417 -1.91 15.45 -3.00
C ILE A 417 -1.93 16.12 -1.62
N MET A 418 -1.52 15.41 -0.57
CA MET A 418 -1.40 15.94 0.79
C MET A 418 -0.44 15.11 1.63
N TRP A 419 0.14 15.72 2.63
CA TRP A 419 0.94 15.08 3.66
C TRP A 419 0.07 14.79 4.88
N SER A 420 0.27 13.65 5.54
CA SER A 420 -0.38 13.35 6.82
C SER A 420 0.67 13.31 7.93
N ALA A 421 0.45 14.11 8.96
CA ALA A 421 1.36 14.23 10.10
C ALA A 421 1.24 13.08 11.09
N GLY A 422 0.18 12.26 10.98
CA GLY A 422 0.03 11.08 11.81
C GLY A 422 -1.41 10.56 11.94
N ASN A 423 -1.55 9.51 12.75
CA ASN A 423 -2.79 8.76 12.92
C ASN A 423 -3.22 8.63 14.38
N GLU A 424 -4.47 8.98 14.71
CA GLU A 424 -5.15 8.70 15.99
C GLU A 424 -4.32 8.99 17.24
N LEU A 425 -3.66 10.13 17.24
CA LEU A 425 -2.70 10.53 18.25
C LEU A 425 -3.41 10.98 19.52
N ARG A 426 -3.03 10.39 20.64
CA ARG A 426 -3.65 10.69 21.92
C ARG A 426 -3.45 12.15 22.32
N GLU A 427 -2.30 12.73 22.01
CA GLU A 427 -1.97 14.13 22.26
C GLU A 427 -2.98 15.10 21.63
N LEU A 428 -3.61 14.76 20.50
CA LEU A 428 -4.57 15.64 19.82
C LEU A 428 -5.91 15.78 20.54
N TRP A 429 -6.27 14.85 21.43
CA TRP A 429 -7.56 14.81 22.12
C TRP A 429 -7.45 14.69 23.65
N TYR A 430 -6.24 14.53 24.18
CA TYR A 430 -6.01 14.45 25.61
C TYR A 430 -5.27 15.68 26.11
N LYS A 431 -5.88 16.40 27.06
CA LYS A 431 -5.27 17.54 27.73
C LYS A 431 -4.98 17.18 29.19
N PRO A 432 -3.71 17.05 29.60
CA PRO A 432 -3.36 16.86 30.99
C PRO A 432 -3.86 18.01 31.86
N LYS A 433 -4.38 17.71 33.05
CA LYS A 433 -4.91 18.71 33.96
C LYS A 433 -3.85 19.78 34.31
N GLY A 434 -4.17 21.04 34.07
CA GLY A 434 -3.29 22.18 34.40
C GLY A 434 -2.14 22.41 33.38
N LYS A 435 -2.16 21.80 32.20
CA LYS A 435 -1.20 22.06 31.13
C LYS A 435 -1.91 22.55 29.86
N ASP A 436 -1.17 23.22 28.99
CA ASP A 436 -1.64 23.53 27.65
C ASP A 436 -1.85 22.25 26.84
N ASN A 437 -2.59 22.33 25.71
CA ASN A 437 -2.78 21.19 24.83
C ASN A 437 -1.46 20.83 24.11
N PRO A 438 -0.75 19.76 24.51
CA PRO A 438 0.53 19.43 23.89
C PRO A 438 0.36 19.02 22.42
N GLY A 439 -0.77 18.43 22.05
CA GLY A 439 -1.01 17.96 20.70
C GLY A 439 -1.17 19.08 19.69
N ALA A 440 -1.83 20.18 20.04
CA ALA A 440 -1.91 21.34 19.15
C ALA A 440 -0.52 21.95 18.89
N THR A 441 0.34 21.98 19.91
CA THR A 441 1.72 22.48 19.79
C THR A 441 2.57 21.58 18.88
N ILE A 442 2.50 20.26 19.08
CA ILE A 442 3.23 19.29 18.22
C ILE A 442 2.67 19.35 16.79
N ALA A 443 1.35 19.42 16.63
CA ALA A 443 0.72 19.57 15.32
C ALA A 443 1.21 20.84 14.58
N GLN A 444 1.24 22.00 15.26
CA GLN A 444 1.78 23.26 14.68
C GLN A 444 3.23 23.11 14.26
N MET A 445 4.04 22.47 15.09
CA MET A 445 5.46 22.20 14.78
C MET A 445 5.61 21.34 13.53
N LEU A 446 4.83 20.26 13.40
CA LEU A 446 4.90 19.36 12.25
C LEU A 446 4.35 19.99 10.98
N VAL A 447 3.20 20.69 11.06
CA VAL A 447 2.63 21.44 9.92
C VAL A 447 3.63 22.49 9.42
N GLY A 448 4.25 23.23 10.35
CA GLY A 448 5.29 24.20 10.01
C GLY A 448 6.50 23.58 9.33
N GLU A 449 6.93 22.40 9.77
CA GLU A 449 8.06 21.69 9.15
C GLU A 449 7.70 21.13 7.77
N PHE A 450 6.48 20.58 7.58
CA PHE A 450 6.00 20.20 6.26
C PHE A 450 5.95 21.37 5.28
N HIS A 451 5.37 22.50 5.69
CA HIS A 451 5.30 23.70 4.83
C HIS A 451 6.70 24.29 4.53
N ARG A 452 7.63 24.20 5.46
CA ARG A 452 9.03 24.61 5.22
C ARG A 452 9.70 23.76 4.15
N LEU A 453 9.39 22.45 4.10
CA LEU A 453 9.96 21.49 3.15
C LEU A 453 9.21 21.47 1.82
N ASP A 454 7.88 21.59 1.86
CA ASP A 454 6.99 21.60 0.70
C ASP A 454 5.75 22.47 0.95
N PRO A 455 5.79 23.75 0.60
CA PRO A 455 4.63 24.65 0.76
C PRO A 455 3.52 24.42 -0.27
N SER A 456 3.71 23.49 -1.22
CA SER A 456 2.79 23.27 -2.34
C SER A 456 1.65 22.29 -2.01
N ARG A 457 1.73 21.58 -0.89
CA ARG A 457 0.76 20.56 -0.50
C ARG A 457 0.21 20.83 0.89
N PRO A 458 -1.11 20.64 1.10
CA PRO A 458 -1.72 20.75 2.41
C PRO A 458 -1.31 19.59 3.33
N VAL A 459 -1.44 19.84 4.64
CA VAL A 459 -1.14 18.90 5.72
C VAL A 459 -2.42 18.50 6.44
N THR A 460 -2.57 17.21 6.73
CA THR A 460 -3.68 16.61 7.48
C THR A 460 -3.18 15.69 8.59
N ALA A 461 -4.08 15.10 9.36
CA ALA A 461 -3.86 13.95 10.23
C ALA A 461 -5.16 13.16 10.37
N GLY A 462 -5.07 11.87 10.65
CA GLY A 462 -6.22 11.02 10.99
C GLY A 462 -6.63 11.22 12.46
N MET A 463 -7.83 11.74 12.71
CA MET A 463 -8.31 12.09 14.06
C MET A 463 -9.58 11.31 14.40
N ASN A 464 -9.56 10.47 15.46
CA ASN A 464 -10.66 9.58 15.85
C ASN A 464 -11.57 10.13 16.98
N LYS A 465 -11.27 11.30 17.55
CA LYS A 465 -12.07 11.94 18.59
C LYS A 465 -12.60 13.29 18.10
N LEU A 466 -13.40 13.25 17.04
CA LEU A 466 -13.82 14.41 16.23
C LEU A 466 -14.14 15.67 17.05
N LEU A 467 -15.08 15.56 18.00
CA LEU A 467 -15.51 16.72 18.79
C LEU A 467 -14.41 17.19 19.74
N MET A 468 -13.68 16.28 20.39
CA MET A 468 -12.57 16.66 21.28
C MET A 468 -11.42 17.29 20.49
N ASN A 469 -11.09 16.75 19.31
CA ASN A 469 -10.06 17.32 18.45
C ASN A 469 -10.41 18.75 18.00
N THR A 470 -11.68 19.03 17.73
CA THR A 470 -12.15 20.38 17.37
C THR A 470 -12.24 21.30 18.58
N GLU A 471 -12.75 20.82 19.71
CA GLU A 471 -12.87 21.63 20.95
C GLU A 471 -11.52 22.00 21.55
N LEU A 472 -10.52 21.16 21.43
CA LEU A 472 -9.15 21.44 21.88
C LEU A 472 -8.30 22.20 20.85
N GLY A 473 -8.85 22.54 19.71
CA GLY A 473 -8.18 23.33 18.68
C GLY A 473 -7.18 22.55 17.82
N ALA A 474 -7.06 21.24 17.99
CA ALA A 474 -6.12 20.44 17.19
C ALA A 474 -6.54 20.35 15.72
N ALA A 475 -7.83 20.18 15.45
CA ALA A 475 -8.35 20.11 14.08
C ALA A 475 -8.13 21.40 13.28
N GLN A 476 -8.08 22.56 13.96
CA GLN A 476 -7.88 23.86 13.34
C GLN A 476 -6.43 24.13 12.92
N VAL A 477 -5.48 23.35 13.43
CA VAL A 477 -4.05 23.48 13.08
C VAL A 477 -3.74 22.92 11.71
N PHE A 478 -4.42 21.82 11.32
CA PHE A 478 -4.19 21.19 10.03
C PHE A 478 -4.87 21.94 8.90
N ASP A 479 -4.25 22.00 7.72
CA ASP A 479 -4.87 22.60 6.53
C ASP A 479 -6.14 21.85 6.11
N VAL A 480 -6.20 20.55 6.36
CA VAL A 480 -7.35 19.69 6.08
C VAL A 480 -7.72 18.90 7.32
N PRO A 481 -8.89 19.14 7.94
CA PRO A 481 -9.37 18.33 9.05
C PRO A 481 -9.70 16.92 8.55
N GLY A 482 -8.87 15.92 8.91
CA GLY A 482 -9.08 14.53 8.62
C GLY A 482 -9.70 13.79 9.80
N PHE A 483 -10.85 13.16 9.59
CA PHE A 483 -11.56 12.46 10.65
C PHE A 483 -11.69 10.96 10.36
N ASN A 484 -11.40 10.16 11.40
CA ASN A 484 -11.54 8.72 11.36
C ASN A 484 -12.90 8.33 11.92
N TYR A 485 -13.70 7.58 11.13
CA TYR A 485 -15.01 7.03 11.53
C TYR A 485 -16.04 8.07 11.98
N HIS A 486 -17.07 7.61 12.72
CA HIS A 486 -18.12 8.44 13.34
C HIS A 486 -18.84 9.39 12.37
N PRO A 487 -19.35 8.93 11.20
CA PRO A 487 -19.99 9.80 10.22
C PRO A 487 -21.19 10.57 10.77
N HIS A 488 -21.82 10.11 11.86
CA HIS A 488 -22.91 10.79 12.55
C HIS A 488 -22.50 12.09 13.24
N LEU A 489 -21.18 12.31 13.48
CA LEU A 489 -20.63 13.53 14.09
C LEU A 489 -20.13 14.53 13.05
N TYR A 490 -20.16 14.21 11.76
CA TYR A 490 -19.57 15.05 10.72
C TYR A 490 -20.18 16.45 10.65
N ASP A 491 -21.51 16.59 10.79
CA ASP A 491 -22.16 17.92 10.79
C ASP A 491 -21.65 18.81 11.93
N GLU A 492 -21.52 18.26 13.13
CA GLU A 492 -21.06 18.99 14.30
C GLU A 492 -19.55 19.31 14.19
N ALA A 493 -18.74 18.34 13.78
CA ALA A 493 -17.31 18.54 13.57
C ALA A 493 -17.03 19.58 12.47
N TYR A 494 -17.80 19.53 11.36
CA TYR A 494 -17.73 20.53 10.30
C TYR A 494 -18.02 21.94 10.82
N ALA A 495 -19.11 22.10 11.58
CA ALA A 495 -19.50 23.41 12.13
C ALA A 495 -18.43 23.98 13.10
N LYS A 496 -17.73 23.10 13.83
CA LYS A 496 -16.72 23.47 14.83
C LYS A 496 -15.31 23.64 14.24
N SER A 497 -14.99 22.98 13.14
CA SER A 497 -13.64 23.00 12.55
C SER A 497 -13.26 24.34 11.93
N GLY A 498 -14.24 25.10 11.42
CA GLY A 498 -14.03 26.40 10.82
C GLY A 498 -13.43 26.43 9.41
N HIS A 499 -13.09 25.28 8.83
CA HIS A 499 -12.45 25.19 7.50
C HIS A 499 -13.44 25.27 6.33
N GLY A 500 -14.72 24.97 6.57
CA GLY A 500 -15.73 24.88 5.52
C GLY A 500 -15.67 23.60 4.68
N PHE A 501 -14.85 22.63 5.08
CA PHE A 501 -14.75 21.26 4.51
C PHE A 501 -14.13 20.31 5.54
N ILE A 502 -14.35 18.99 5.33
CA ILE A 502 -13.69 17.92 6.08
C ILE A 502 -13.35 16.74 5.15
N LEU A 503 -12.44 15.90 5.59
CA LEU A 503 -12.02 14.67 4.94
C LEU A 503 -12.32 13.45 5.82
N GLY A 504 -12.93 12.40 5.27
CA GLY A 504 -12.94 11.07 5.89
C GLY A 504 -11.57 10.42 5.73
N SER A 505 -10.66 10.66 6.68
CA SER A 505 -9.29 10.13 6.61
C SER A 505 -9.21 8.64 6.86
N GLU A 506 -10.23 8.08 7.56
CA GLU A 506 -10.42 6.64 7.74
C GLU A 506 -11.91 6.37 7.93
N THR A 507 -12.50 5.56 7.06
CA THR A 507 -13.95 5.30 7.06
C THR A 507 -14.25 3.81 7.11
N SER A 508 -15.47 3.47 7.47
CA SER A 508 -16.03 2.12 7.45
C SER A 508 -15.47 1.18 8.54
N SER A 509 -14.49 0.33 8.30
CA SER A 509 -14.04 -0.79 9.17
C SER A 509 -15.06 -1.92 9.27
N THR A 510 -15.73 -2.24 8.17
CA THR A 510 -16.55 -3.44 8.04
C THR A 510 -15.67 -4.68 8.01
N VAL A 511 -16.07 -5.75 8.70
CA VAL A 511 -15.33 -7.02 8.74
C VAL A 511 -16.01 -8.08 7.90
N SER A 512 -15.22 -8.88 7.16
CA SER A 512 -15.72 -10.02 6.38
C SER A 512 -14.61 -10.98 6.00
N SER A 513 -14.96 -12.25 5.75
CA SER A 513 -14.10 -13.29 5.21
C SER A 513 -14.63 -13.74 3.85
N ARG A 514 -13.76 -13.84 2.84
CA ARG A 514 -14.17 -14.15 1.46
C ARG A 514 -14.99 -15.45 1.36
N GLY A 515 -16.22 -15.33 0.84
CA GLY A 515 -17.11 -16.49 0.58
C GLY A 515 -17.68 -17.16 1.82
N VAL A 516 -17.61 -16.52 2.99
CA VAL A 516 -18.23 -16.99 4.24
C VAL A 516 -19.58 -16.32 4.44
N TYR A 517 -20.60 -17.08 4.83
CA TYR A 517 -21.93 -16.54 5.08
C TYR A 517 -22.56 -17.23 6.29
N HIS A 518 -23.00 -16.43 7.26
CA HIS A 518 -23.69 -16.88 8.46
C HIS A 518 -25.20 -16.60 8.37
N PHE A 519 -26.00 -17.48 8.95
CA PHE A 519 -27.44 -17.37 8.97
C PHE A 519 -27.99 -17.57 10.39
N PRO A 520 -28.96 -16.72 10.84
CA PRO A 520 -29.52 -15.57 10.12
C PRO A 520 -28.46 -14.49 9.88
N VAL A 521 -28.69 -13.63 8.86
CA VAL A 521 -27.82 -12.49 8.59
C VAL A 521 -27.87 -11.54 9.79
N ILE A 522 -26.71 -11.26 10.36
CA ILE A 522 -26.57 -10.30 11.45
C ILE A 522 -26.32 -8.91 10.84
N ASN A 523 -27.13 -7.95 11.24
CA ASN A 523 -26.93 -6.57 10.88
C ASN A 523 -26.54 -5.79 12.13
N THR A 524 -25.28 -5.35 12.20
CA THR A 524 -24.75 -4.54 13.31
C THR A 524 -25.10 -3.06 13.17
N ASN A 525 -26.14 -2.74 12.41
CA ASN A 525 -26.63 -1.38 12.23
C ASN A 525 -27.29 -0.83 13.50
N VAL A 526 -26.49 -0.68 14.56
CA VAL A 526 -26.91 -0.05 15.80
C VAL A 526 -26.50 1.41 15.77
N SER A 527 -27.38 2.29 16.25
CA SER A 527 -27.08 3.72 16.34
C SER A 527 -25.75 3.98 17.05
N ASP A 528 -24.88 4.76 16.42
CA ASP A 528 -23.60 5.18 16.98
C ASP A 528 -23.70 5.88 18.34
N LYS A 529 -24.92 6.31 18.70
CA LYS A 529 -25.21 6.96 19.97
C LYS A 529 -25.32 5.98 21.12
N ASP A 530 -25.56 4.68 20.84
CA ASP A 530 -25.69 3.64 21.87
C ASP A 530 -24.44 2.77 21.91
N LYS A 531 -23.43 3.22 22.65
CA LYS A 531 -22.17 2.52 22.81
C LYS A 531 -22.32 1.13 23.45
N ALA A 532 -23.26 0.98 24.40
CA ALA A 532 -23.48 -0.31 25.07
C ALA A 532 -24.11 -1.32 24.11
N ALA A 533 -25.08 -0.89 23.29
CA ALA A 533 -25.65 -1.71 22.24
C ALA A 533 -24.60 -2.12 21.21
N ARG A 534 -23.69 -1.23 20.82
CA ARG A 534 -22.59 -1.56 19.87
C ARG A 534 -21.62 -2.59 20.44
N VAL A 535 -21.20 -2.46 21.69
CA VAL A 535 -20.36 -3.46 22.36
C VAL A 535 -21.06 -4.82 22.45
N ALA A 536 -22.36 -4.83 22.76
CA ALA A 536 -23.14 -6.07 22.76
C ALA A 536 -23.25 -6.69 21.37
N MET A 537 -23.43 -5.88 20.33
CA MET A 537 -23.48 -6.35 18.95
C MET A 537 -22.16 -6.90 18.45
N GLU A 538 -21.03 -6.30 18.83
CA GLU A 538 -19.70 -6.84 18.45
C GLU A 538 -19.50 -8.26 18.99
N LYS A 539 -19.98 -8.56 20.20
CA LYS A 539 -19.95 -9.94 20.73
C LYS A 539 -20.73 -10.93 19.86
N ASN A 540 -21.77 -10.49 19.15
CA ASN A 540 -22.57 -11.33 18.28
C ASN A 540 -21.90 -11.65 16.93
N ILE A 541 -20.83 -10.93 16.56
CA ILE A 541 -20.05 -11.16 15.33
C ILE A 541 -18.72 -11.89 15.59
N VAL A 542 -18.51 -12.38 16.83
CA VAL A 542 -17.42 -13.30 17.15
C VAL A 542 -17.94 -14.71 17.02
N PHE A 543 -17.64 -15.35 15.90
CA PHE A 543 -18.16 -16.69 15.56
C PHE A 543 -17.15 -17.80 15.95
N PRO A 544 -17.64 -19.04 16.21
CA PRO A 544 -16.78 -20.17 16.58
C PRO A 544 -15.80 -20.62 15.51
N ASP A 545 -16.06 -20.31 14.25
CA ASP A 545 -15.17 -20.58 13.12
C ASP A 545 -14.14 -19.47 12.86
N TYR A 546 -14.18 -18.40 13.69
CA TYR A 546 -13.32 -17.21 13.57
C TYR A 546 -13.39 -16.52 12.18
N GLN A 547 -14.56 -16.56 11.56
CA GLN A 547 -14.82 -15.91 10.26
C GLN A 547 -15.99 -14.93 10.39
N ASN A 548 -16.03 -13.92 9.52
CA ASN A 548 -17.10 -12.94 9.44
C ASN A 548 -17.86 -13.04 8.11
N SER A 549 -19.14 -12.69 8.13
CA SER A 549 -20.02 -12.89 6.99
C SER A 549 -19.75 -11.90 5.85
N SER A 550 -19.73 -12.39 4.62
CA SER A 550 -19.58 -11.61 3.39
C SER A 550 -20.85 -10.82 2.98
N TYR A 551 -21.88 -10.80 3.79
CA TYR A 551 -23.03 -9.90 3.54
C TYR A 551 -22.71 -8.42 3.76
N ASP A 552 -21.51 -8.13 4.31
CA ASP A 552 -20.99 -6.76 4.56
C ASP A 552 -21.91 -5.94 5.47
N THR A 553 -22.41 -6.56 6.52
CA THR A 553 -23.31 -5.97 7.52
C THR A 553 -22.76 -6.06 8.96
N GLU A 554 -21.51 -6.52 9.10
CA GLU A 554 -20.82 -6.71 10.38
C GLU A 554 -19.70 -5.66 10.56
N VAL A 555 -19.72 -4.94 11.68
CA VAL A 555 -18.72 -3.91 12.01
C VAL A 555 -18.24 -4.04 13.43
N VAL A 556 -16.98 -3.67 13.66
CA VAL A 556 -16.41 -3.53 15.02
C VAL A 556 -16.95 -2.29 15.73
N THR A 557 -16.70 -2.18 17.04
CA THR A 557 -17.28 -1.11 17.89
C THR A 557 -16.98 0.32 17.42
N TRP A 558 -15.84 0.56 16.78
CA TRP A 558 -15.48 1.88 16.25
C TRP A 558 -15.87 2.08 14.79
N GLY A 559 -16.18 1.00 14.06
CA GLY A 559 -16.50 1.03 12.66
C GLY A 559 -17.94 1.43 12.34
N ASN A 560 -18.23 1.57 11.08
CA ASN A 560 -19.57 1.76 10.53
C ASN A 560 -19.67 1.09 9.15
N LEU A 561 -20.91 0.90 8.67
CA LEU A 561 -21.14 0.42 7.31
C LEU A 561 -20.82 1.54 6.30
N PRO A 562 -20.31 1.21 5.10
CA PRO A 562 -19.99 2.20 4.07
C PRO A 562 -21.22 3.03 3.65
N ASP A 563 -22.40 2.49 3.83
CA ASP A 563 -23.68 3.15 3.53
C ASP A 563 -23.81 4.50 4.29
N TYR A 564 -23.35 4.56 5.54
CA TYR A 564 -23.36 5.80 6.35
C TYR A 564 -22.35 6.82 5.86
N ASP A 565 -21.13 6.37 5.50
CA ASP A 565 -20.10 7.24 4.93
C ASP A 565 -20.59 7.84 3.60
N TRP A 566 -21.22 7.03 2.75
CA TRP A 566 -21.73 7.52 1.46
C TRP A 566 -22.86 8.53 1.58
N VAL A 567 -23.68 8.45 2.63
CA VAL A 567 -24.66 9.52 2.92
C VAL A 567 -23.93 10.83 3.23
N GLN A 568 -22.83 10.78 3.99
CA GLN A 568 -22.03 11.98 4.25
C GLN A 568 -21.34 12.49 2.98
N GLN A 569 -20.86 11.59 2.12
CA GLN A 569 -20.24 11.96 0.84
C GLN A 569 -21.18 12.70 -0.11
N GLU A 570 -22.51 12.66 0.08
CA GLU A 570 -23.43 13.49 -0.71
C GLU A 570 -23.34 14.98 -0.37
N LYS A 571 -22.79 15.34 0.80
CA LYS A 571 -22.59 16.73 1.21
C LYS A 571 -21.39 17.34 0.47
N SER A 572 -21.54 18.55 -0.06
CA SER A 572 -20.51 19.23 -0.86
C SER A 572 -19.19 19.42 -0.09
N TRP A 573 -19.27 19.69 1.19
CA TRP A 573 -18.14 19.98 2.06
C TRP A 573 -17.39 18.74 2.57
N VAL A 574 -17.86 17.51 2.32
CA VAL A 574 -17.06 16.28 2.52
C VAL A 574 -16.25 16.04 1.26
N ILE A 575 -14.93 16.22 1.32
CA ILE A 575 -14.06 16.22 0.13
C ILE A 575 -13.63 14.84 -0.35
N GLY A 576 -13.94 13.79 0.39
CA GLY A 576 -13.66 12.41 0.03
C GLY A 576 -13.51 11.50 1.24
N GLU A 577 -13.06 10.27 0.96
CA GLU A 577 -12.88 9.23 1.97
C GLU A 577 -11.65 8.38 1.68
N PHE A 578 -11.09 7.75 2.74
CA PHE A 578 -10.13 6.66 2.66
C PHE A 578 -10.63 5.50 3.53
N VAL A 579 -11.05 4.43 2.87
CA VAL A 579 -11.70 3.29 3.53
C VAL A 579 -10.69 2.41 4.27
N TRP A 580 -11.00 1.98 5.46
CA TRP A 580 -10.25 0.97 6.21
C TRP A 580 -10.78 -0.43 5.89
N THR A 581 -10.10 -1.29 5.06
CA THR A 581 -8.91 -1.04 4.26
C THR A 581 -9.06 -1.58 2.84
N GLY A 582 -8.11 -1.27 1.94
CA GLY A 582 -8.12 -1.82 0.59
C GLY A 582 -7.89 -3.32 0.56
N PHE A 583 -6.94 -3.81 1.36
CA PHE A 583 -6.59 -5.23 1.49
C PHE A 583 -6.62 -5.67 2.95
N ASP A 584 -6.90 -6.96 3.18
CA ASP A 584 -6.49 -7.59 4.42
C ASP A 584 -4.96 -7.59 4.50
N TYR A 585 -4.45 -7.47 5.70
CA TYR A 585 -3.03 -7.42 6.02
C TYR A 585 -2.72 -8.32 7.22
N LEU A 586 -1.48 -8.70 7.36
CA LEU A 586 -1.03 -9.49 8.49
C LEU A 586 -1.12 -8.65 9.78
N GLY A 587 -1.67 -9.25 10.83
CA GLY A 587 -1.92 -8.57 12.10
C GLY A 587 -3.34 -7.98 12.24
N GLU A 588 -3.57 -7.33 13.36
CA GLU A 588 -4.84 -6.69 13.77
C GLU A 588 -6.09 -7.53 13.49
N PRO A 589 -6.20 -8.76 14.03
CA PRO A 589 -7.26 -9.70 13.71
C PRO A 589 -8.61 -9.36 14.37
N SER A 590 -9.01 -8.09 14.44
CA SER A 590 -10.31 -7.69 15.01
C SER A 590 -11.48 -8.27 14.20
N PRO A 591 -12.53 -8.80 14.84
CA PRO A 591 -12.82 -8.78 16.28
C PRO A 591 -12.13 -9.90 17.12
N TYR A 592 -11.29 -10.73 16.51
CA TYR A 592 -10.69 -11.94 17.11
C TYR A 592 -9.34 -11.70 17.80
N ASN A 593 -9.10 -10.52 18.32
CA ASN A 593 -7.79 -10.12 18.92
C ASN A 593 -7.35 -10.98 20.11
N GLU A 594 -8.26 -11.69 20.75
CA GLU A 594 -8.00 -12.47 21.99
C GLU A 594 -8.06 -13.98 21.74
N VAL A 595 -8.21 -14.38 20.45
CA VAL A 595 -8.39 -15.79 20.10
C VAL A 595 -7.42 -16.22 19.01
N TRP A 596 -6.92 -17.45 19.13
CA TRP A 596 -6.05 -18.08 18.16
C TRP A 596 -6.84 -19.14 17.36
N PRO A 597 -6.66 -19.26 16.05
CA PRO A 597 -5.48 -18.86 15.24
C PRO A 597 -5.66 -17.59 14.41
N SER A 598 -6.51 -16.63 14.74
CA SER A 598 -6.65 -15.41 13.96
C SER A 598 -5.36 -14.60 13.96
N ARG A 599 -4.81 -14.31 12.76
CA ARG A 599 -3.49 -13.69 12.59
C ARG A 599 -3.44 -12.61 11.51
N SER A 600 -4.56 -12.35 10.86
CA SER A 600 -4.70 -11.39 9.76
C SER A 600 -5.95 -10.55 9.97
N SER A 601 -5.99 -9.35 9.43
CA SER A 601 -7.17 -8.49 9.50
C SER A 601 -8.34 -9.05 8.69
N TYR A 602 -9.54 -8.54 8.97
CA TYR A 602 -10.81 -8.85 8.30
C TYR A 602 -11.37 -7.63 7.56
N PHE A 603 -10.70 -6.49 7.65
CA PHE A 603 -11.16 -5.19 7.15
C PHE A 603 -11.06 -5.02 5.64
N GLY A 604 -10.19 -5.77 4.99
CA GLY A 604 -9.90 -5.63 3.57
C GLY A 604 -11.14 -5.73 2.68
N ILE A 605 -11.22 -4.85 1.70
CA ILE A 605 -12.14 -4.98 0.57
C ILE A 605 -11.73 -6.18 -0.29
N ILE A 606 -10.45 -6.45 -0.32
CA ILE A 606 -9.79 -7.58 -0.99
C ILE A 606 -9.07 -8.38 0.09
N ASP A 607 -9.07 -9.72 0.00
CA ASP A 607 -8.43 -10.57 1.00
C ASP A 607 -6.89 -10.56 0.92
N LEU A 608 -6.23 -11.22 1.87
CA LEU A 608 -4.76 -11.29 1.96
C LEU A 608 -4.10 -11.95 0.73
N ALA A 609 -4.80 -12.80 -0.01
CA ALA A 609 -4.33 -13.40 -1.25
C ALA A 609 -4.48 -12.46 -2.46
N GLY A 610 -5.15 -11.31 -2.29
CA GLY A 610 -5.52 -10.41 -3.36
C GLY A 610 -6.70 -10.91 -4.17
N LEU A 611 -7.64 -11.61 -3.53
CA LEU A 611 -8.91 -12.03 -4.12
C LEU A 611 -10.03 -11.12 -3.62
N PRO A 612 -10.91 -10.59 -4.51
CA PRO A 612 -12.01 -9.73 -4.13
C PRO A 612 -12.98 -10.42 -3.17
N LYS A 613 -13.34 -9.75 -2.06
CA LYS A 613 -14.49 -10.09 -1.25
C LYS A 613 -15.77 -9.54 -1.89
N ASP A 614 -16.97 -9.91 -1.39
CA ASP A 614 -18.21 -9.36 -1.94
C ASP A 614 -18.27 -7.84 -1.85
N ARG A 615 -17.71 -7.26 -0.79
CA ARG A 615 -17.60 -5.82 -0.58
C ARG A 615 -16.84 -5.09 -1.69
N TYR A 616 -15.91 -5.73 -2.38
CA TYR A 616 -15.26 -5.16 -3.56
C TYR A 616 -16.29 -4.74 -4.61
N TYR A 617 -17.31 -5.56 -4.85
CA TYR A 617 -18.36 -5.28 -5.82
C TYR A 617 -19.34 -4.23 -5.32
N LEU A 618 -19.53 -4.12 -3.98
CA LEU A 618 -20.33 -3.06 -3.39
C LEU A 618 -19.67 -1.70 -3.65
N TYR A 619 -18.35 -1.56 -3.34
CA TYR A 619 -17.61 -0.34 -3.65
C TYR A 619 -17.52 -0.08 -5.15
N ARG A 620 -17.29 -1.12 -5.96
CA ARG A 620 -17.24 -1.00 -7.42
C ARG A 620 -18.58 -0.49 -7.98
N SER A 621 -19.68 -0.91 -7.44
CA SER A 621 -21.02 -0.44 -7.86
C SER A 621 -21.24 1.06 -7.60
N ARG A 622 -20.49 1.63 -6.66
CA ARG A 622 -20.55 3.05 -6.27
C ARG A 622 -19.49 3.90 -6.95
N TRP A 623 -18.26 3.39 -7.02
CA TRP A 623 -17.10 4.17 -7.45
C TRP A 623 -16.80 4.06 -8.94
N ASN A 624 -17.02 2.89 -9.55
CA ASN A 624 -16.85 2.71 -10.99
C ASN A 624 -18.15 3.04 -11.72
N THR A 625 -18.21 4.25 -12.29
CA THR A 625 -19.39 4.73 -13.04
C THR A 625 -19.29 4.45 -14.54
N VAL A 626 -18.15 3.93 -15.01
CA VAL A 626 -17.89 3.70 -16.45
C VAL A 626 -18.40 2.32 -16.88
N GLN A 627 -18.21 1.32 -16.02
CA GLN A 627 -18.54 -0.08 -16.35
C GLN A 627 -19.67 -0.63 -15.47
N PRO A 628 -20.57 -1.46 -16.03
CA PRO A 628 -21.60 -2.09 -15.24
C PRO A 628 -21.01 -3.01 -14.16
N THR A 629 -21.59 -2.94 -12.99
CA THR A 629 -21.38 -3.90 -11.90
C THR A 629 -22.68 -4.65 -11.68
N ILE A 630 -22.63 -5.99 -11.74
CA ILE A 630 -23.75 -6.87 -11.42
C ILE A 630 -23.15 -8.02 -10.63
N HIS A 631 -23.28 -7.98 -9.31
CA HIS A 631 -22.76 -9.00 -8.41
C HIS A 631 -23.87 -9.54 -7.55
N LEU A 632 -23.91 -10.86 -7.44
CA LEU A 632 -24.95 -11.61 -6.74
C LEU A 632 -24.31 -12.42 -5.63
N LEU A 633 -24.82 -12.28 -4.42
CA LEU A 633 -24.40 -13.03 -3.24
C LEU A 633 -25.63 -13.53 -2.48
N PRO A 634 -25.49 -14.66 -1.71
CA PRO A 634 -24.29 -15.49 -1.52
C PRO A 634 -24.06 -16.43 -2.72
N HIS A 635 -23.01 -17.25 -2.65
CA HIS A 635 -22.92 -18.44 -3.53
C HIS A 635 -24.14 -19.35 -3.33
N TRP A 636 -24.42 -20.28 -4.27
CA TRP A 636 -25.64 -21.09 -4.22
C TRP A 636 -25.39 -22.56 -3.97
N ASN A 637 -24.45 -22.88 -3.04
CA ASN A 637 -24.13 -24.24 -2.59
C ASN A 637 -24.39 -24.34 -1.07
N TRP A 638 -25.59 -24.74 -0.67
CA TRP A 638 -26.04 -24.77 0.73
C TRP A 638 -26.64 -26.13 1.07
N GLU A 639 -25.87 -27.21 0.95
CA GLU A 639 -26.27 -28.56 1.32
C GLU A 639 -26.83 -28.60 2.75
N GLY A 640 -28.03 -29.19 2.92
CA GLY A 640 -28.72 -29.26 4.20
C GLY A 640 -29.49 -28.00 4.62
N ARG A 641 -29.56 -26.98 3.74
CA ARG A 641 -30.41 -25.79 3.97
C ARG A 641 -31.62 -25.71 3.07
N GLU A 642 -31.96 -26.79 2.36
CA GLU A 642 -33.13 -26.83 1.49
C GLU A 642 -34.41 -26.43 2.26
N GLY A 643 -35.16 -25.52 1.71
CA GLY A 643 -36.38 -24.97 2.33
C GLY A 643 -36.15 -23.91 3.41
N LYS A 644 -34.91 -23.56 3.74
CA LYS A 644 -34.60 -22.52 4.73
C LYS A 644 -34.39 -21.17 4.05
N VAL A 645 -34.76 -20.10 4.75
CA VAL A 645 -34.52 -18.73 4.30
C VAL A 645 -33.04 -18.49 4.14
N THR A 646 -32.64 -18.01 2.96
CA THR A 646 -31.28 -17.68 2.54
C THR A 646 -31.34 -16.35 1.78
N PRO A 647 -31.11 -15.20 2.46
CA PRO A 647 -31.20 -13.90 1.84
C PRO A 647 -30.26 -13.78 0.62
N VAL A 648 -30.70 -13.06 -0.40
CA VAL A 648 -29.93 -12.81 -1.61
C VAL A 648 -29.78 -11.31 -1.80
N TYR A 649 -28.55 -10.84 -1.98
CA TYR A 649 -28.25 -9.44 -2.24
C TYR A 649 -27.66 -9.27 -3.64
N CYS A 650 -27.92 -8.12 -4.25
CA CYS A 650 -27.33 -7.73 -5.51
C CYS A 650 -26.63 -6.37 -5.35
N TYR A 651 -25.34 -6.34 -5.66
CA TYR A 651 -24.56 -5.10 -5.73
C TYR A 651 -24.44 -4.66 -7.18
N THR A 652 -25.04 -3.52 -7.49
CA THR A 652 -25.08 -3.01 -8.86
C THR A 652 -25.12 -1.48 -8.86
N ASN A 653 -24.59 -0.86 -9.90
CA ASN A 653 -24.71 0.60 -10.11
C ASN A 653 -26.07 1.00 -10.71
N TYR A 654 -26.91 0.03 -11.07
CA TYR A 654 -28.27 0.27 -11.60
C TYR A 654 -29.32 0.35 -10.48
N PRO A 655 -30.44 1.08 -10.72
CA PRO A 655 -31.41 1.34 -9.67
C PRO A 655 -32.32 0.15 -9.36
N THR A 656 -32.60 -0.76 -10.31
CA THR A 656 -33.62 -1.79 -10.18
C THR A 656 -33.11 -3.14 -10.66
N ALA A 657 -33.52 -4.22 -9.96
CA ALA A 657 -33.29 -5.58 -10.43
C ALA A 657 -34.45 -6.52 -10.05
N GLU A 658 -34.56 -7.63 -10.78
CA GLU A 658 -35.46 -8.73 -10.51
C GLU A 658 -34.69 -10.02 -10.30
N LEU A 659 -34.96 -10.69 -9.19
CA LEU A 659 -34.31 -11.95 -8.82
C LEU A 659 -35.17 -13.13 -9.24
N PHE A 660 -34.53 -14.21 -9.70
CA PHE A 660 -35.16 -15.48 -10.03
C PHE A 660 -34.44 -16.64 -9.32
N VAL A 661 -35.17 -17.59 -8.78
CA VAL A 661 -34.69 -18.88 -8.28
C VAL A 661 -35.29 -19.96 -9.17
N ASN A 662 -34.45 -20.74 -9.83
CA ASN A 662 -34.89 -21.78 -10.78
C ASN A 662 -35.94 -21.29 -11.79
N GLY A 663 -35.77 -20.07 -12.31
CA GLY A 663 -36.66 -19.41 -13.25
C GLY A 663 -37.90 -18.77 -12.64
N LYS A 664 -38.18 -18.96 -11.36
CA LYS A 664 -39.32 -18.35 -10.66
C LYS A 664 -38.92 -16.99 -10.07
N SER A 665 -39.66 -15.93 -10.47
CA SER A 665 -39.41 -14.58 -9.97
C SER A 665 -39.63 -14.47 -8.46
N GLN A 666 -38.70 -13.84 -7.78
CA GLN A 666 -38.74 -13.44 -6.38
C GLN A 666 -39.14 -11.95 -6.23
N GLY A 667 -39.56 -11.33 -7.33
CA GLY A 667 -39.99 -9.94 -7.41
C GLY A 667 -38.84 -8.95 -7.71
N LYS A 668 -39.29 -7.76 -8.08
CA LYS A 668 -38.37 -6.63 -8.34
C LYS A 668 -38.07 -5.87 -7.07
N ARG A 669 -36.83 -5.36 -6.97
CA ARG A 669 -36.37 -4.42 -5.94
C ARG A 669 -35.81 -3.18 -6.61
N THR A 670 -36.08 -2.02 -6.01
CA THR A 670 -35.54 -0.74 -6.46
C THR A 670 -34.87 -0.05 -5.29
N LYS A 671 -33.66 0.52 -5.53
CA LYS A 671 -32.96 1.32 -4.53
C LYS A 671 -33.82 2.51 -4.10
N THR A 672 -33.88 2.77 -2.81
CA THR A 672 -34.71 3.84 -2.23
C THR A 672 -33.92 4.64 -1.20
N LYS A 673 -34.21 5.93 -1.08
CA LYS A 673 -33.73 6.79 0.01
C LYS A 673 -34.59 6.69 1.27
N ASP A 674 -35.78 6.13 1.13
CA ASP A 674 -36.76 5.94 2.20
C ASP A 674 -36.63 4.53 2.78
N GLY A 675 -36.62 4.39 4.09
CA GLY A 675 -36.55 3.11 4.77
C GLY A 675 -35.15 2.76 5.30
N ASP A 676 -34.78 1.47 5.19
CA ASP A 676 -33.47 0.99 5.65
C ASP A 676 -32.34 1.59 4.79
N ILE A 677 -31.29 2.11 5.45
CA ILE A 677 -30.13 2.72 4.77
C ILE A 677 -29.47 1.77 3.78
N LEU A 678 -29.47 0.46 4.05
CA LEU A 678 -28.90 -0.55 3.16
C LEU A 678 -29.61 -0.60 1.81
N ASP A 679 -30.92 -0.34 1.74
CA ASP A 679 -31.68 -0.36 0.50
C ASP A 679 -31.39 0.86 -0.40
N ARG A 680 -30.64 1.84 0.09
CA ARG A 680 -30.18 3.00 -0.68
C ARG A 680 -29.07 2.63 -1.69
N PHE A 681 -28.21 1.68 -1.33
CA PHE A 681 -27.00 1.39 -2.11
C PHE A 681 -26.94 -0.05 -2.63
N ARG A 682 -27.79 -0.95 -2.11
CA ARG A 682 -27.87 -2.37 -2.52
C ARG A 682 -29.30 -2.81 -2.71
N LEU A 683 -29.51 -3.95 -3.39
CA LEU A 683 -30.83 -4.56 -3.59
C LEU A 683 -30.87 -5.86 -2.81
N ARG A 684 -31.90 -6.06 -1.97
CA ARG A 684 -31.98 -7.18 -1.03
C ARG A 684 -33.34 -7.93 -1.17
N TRP A 685 -33.23 -9.25 -1.18
CA TRP A 685 -34.36 -10.19 -1.07
C TRP A 685 -34.14 -11.03 0.18
N ASN A 686 -34.73 -10.63 1.31
CA ASN A 686 -34.46 -11.22 2.63
C ASN A 686 -35.22 -12.53 2.88
N GLU A 687 -36.26 -12.84 2.09
CA GLU A 687 -37.17 -13.96 2.29
C GLU A 687 -36.96 -15.11 1.29
N VAL A 688 -35.86 -15.10 0.56
CA VAL A 688 -35.56 -16.14 -0.44
C VAL A 688 -35.34 -17.47 0.25
N VAL A 689 -36.08 -18.49 -0.21
CA VAL A 689 -35.93 -19.87 0.27
C VAL A 689 -34.93 -20.60 -0.61
N TYR A 690 -33.97 -21.28 0.00
CA TYR A 690 -32.99 -22.02 -0.74
C TYR A 690 -33.56 -23.26 -1.40
N GLU A 691 -33.33 -23.36 -2.70
CA GLU A 691 -33.54 -24.54 -3.55
C GLU A 691 -32.29 -24.73 -4.41
N PRO A 692 -31.67 -25.92 -4.45
CA PRO A 692 -30.53 -26.18 -5.34
C PRO A 692 -30.89 -25.87 -6.80
N GLY A 693 -29.90 -25.37 -7.56
CA GLY A 693 -30.10 -25.06 -8.97
C GLY A 693 -29.46 -23.72 -9.36
N GLU A 694 -30.25 -22.73 -9.72
CA GLU A 694 -29.77 -21.46 -10.26
C GLU A 694 -30.44 -20.26 -9.57
N ILE A 695 -29.67 -19.28 -9.15
CA ILE A 695 -30.14 -17.93 -8.91
C ILE A 695 -29.70 -17.02 -10.05
N LYS A 696 -30.61 -16.19 -10.51
CA LYS A 696 -30.37 -15.22 -11.58
C LYS A 696 -30.93 -13.86 -11.22
N VAL A 697 -30.12 -12.82 -11.40
CA VAL A 697 -30.59 -11.44 -11.30
C VAL A 697 -30.58 -10.78 -12.67
N VAL A 698 -31.65 -10.07 -13.02
CA VAL A 698 -31.75 -9.23 -14.21
C VAL A 698 -31.82 -7.78 -13.75
N VAL A 699 -30.93 -6.94 -14.25
CA VAL A 699 -30.83 -5.51 -13.85
C VAL A 699 -31.37 -4.60 -14.92
N TYR A 700 -32.00 -3.51 -14.48
CA TYR A 700 -32.67 -2.53 -15.32
C TYR A 700 -32.15 -1.12 -15.04
N ASP A 701 -32.07 -0.31 -16.09
CA ASP A 701 -31.74 1.12 -15.99
C ASP A 701 -32.94 1.94 -15.43
N ALA A 702 -32.77 3.24 -15.31
CA ALA A 702 -33.81 4.16 -14.82
C ALA A 702 -35.02 4.26 -15.75
N LYS A 703 -34.92 3.79 -16.98
CA LYS A 703 -36.04 3.72 -17.96
C LYS A 703 -36.74 2.37 -17.95
N GLY A 704 -36.26 1.42 -17.10
CA GLY A 704 -36.80 0.06 -17.04
C GLY A 704 -36.29 -0.87 -18.14
N LEU A 705 -35.29 -0.48 -18.91
CA LEU A 705 -34.70 -1.32 -19.93
C LEU A 705 -33.69 -2.28 -19.30
N LYS A 706 -33.71 -3.55 -19.73
CA LYS A 706 -32.75 -4.56 -19.30
C LYS A 706 -31.33 -4.15 -19.75
N VAL A 707 -30.37 -4.10 -18.81
CA VAL A 707 -28.96 -3.76 -19.06
C VAL A 707 -28.04 -4.95 -18.91
N GLY A 708 -28.41 -5.96 -18.17
CA GLY A 708 -27.60 -7.15 -18.00
C GLY A 708 -28.19 -8.14 -17.02
N GLU A 709 -27.49 -9.24 -16.83
CA GLU A 709 -27.87 -10.29 -15.88
C GLU A 709 -26.62 -10.96 -15.29
N LYS A 710 -26.80 -11.60 -14.14
CA LYS A 710 -25.81 -12.46 -13.49
C LYS A 710 -26.48 -13.74 -13.04
N VAL A 711 -25.79 -14.86 -13.27
CA VAL A 711 -26.23 -16.18 -12.87
C VAL A 711 -25.21 -16.78 -11.91
N VAL A 712 -25.69 -17.40 -10.84
CA VAL A 712 -24.92 -18.24 -9.92
C VAL A 712 -25.61 -19.60 -9.82
N LYS A 713 -24.85 -20.68 -10.03
CA LYS A 713 -25.36 -22.04 -10.01
C LYS A 713 -24.84 -22.81 -8.81
N THR A 714 -25.67 -23.74 -8.32
CA THR A 714 -25.20 -24.78 -7.42
C THR A 714 -24.22 -25.67 -8.18
N ALA A 715 -22.95 -25.65 -7.75
CA ALA A 715 -21.92 -26.53 -8.32
C ALA A 715 -22.11 -27.97 -7.84
N GLY A 716 -21.74 -28.90 -8.69
CA GLY A 716 -21.64 -30.31 -8.37
C GLY A 716 -20.41 -30.63 -7.50
N LYS A 717 -20.00 -31.90 -7.47
CA LYS A 717 -18.80 -32.33 -6.74
C LYS A 717 -17.55 -31.74 -7.41
N PRO A 718 -16.55 -31.31 -6.62
CA PRO A 718 -15.23 -30.91 -7.12
C PRO A 718 -14.66 -31.93 -8.10
N HIS A 719 -14.14 -31.45 -9.24
CA HIS A 719 -13.67 -32.34 -10.30
C HIS A 719 -12.29 -31.97 -10.84
N HIS A 720 -12.02 -30.68 -11.09
CA HIS A 720 -10.73 -30.26 -11.64
C HIS A 720 -10.33 -28.84 -11.21
N LEU A 721 -9.10 -28.47 -11.58
CA LEU A 721 -8.51 -27.16 -11.25
C LEU A 721 -8.50 -26.27 -12.50
N GLU A 722 -8.95 -25.05 -12.37
CA GLU A 722 -8.75 -23.96 -13.32
C GLU A 722 -7.64 -23.04 -12.84
N LEU A 723 -6.72 -22.64 -13.74
CA LEU A 723 -5.61 -21.75 -13.46
C LEU A 723 -5.73 -20.49 -14.32
N CYS A 724 -5.71 -19.32 -13.71
CA CYS A 724 -5.75 -18.03 -14.38
C CYS A 724 -4.60 -17.15 -13.89
N ALA A 725 -3.65 -16.81 -14.79
CA ALA A 725 -2.57 -15.89 -14.48
C ALA A 725 -2.97 -14.44 -14.80
N ASP A 726 -2.63 -13.50 -13.93
CA ASP A 726 -2.86 -12.07 -14.15
C ASP A 726 -2.04 -11.53 -15.32
N ARG A 727 -0.82 -12.03 -15.53
CA ARG A 727 0.10 -11.64 -16.62
C ARG A 727 0.99 -12.80 -17.06
N GLY A 728 1.81 -12.56 -18.09
CA GLY A 728 2.80 -13.53 -18.55
C GLY A 728 2.25 -14.67 -19.40
N THR A 729 1.02 -14.61 -19.89
CA THR A 729 0.40 -15.70 -20.67
C THR A 729 0.86 -15.74 -22.12
N GLY A 730 1.61 -14.74 -22.59
CA GLY A 730 1.96 -14.57 -24.01
C GLY A 730 0.79 -14.20 -24.92
N ALA A 731 -0.42 -14.07 -24.38
CA ALA A 731 -1.57 -13.54 -25.09
C ALA A 731 -1.36 -12.05 -25.43
N LYS A 732 -2.21 -11.52 -26.33
CA LYS A 732 -2.19 -10.08 -26.65
C LYS A 732 -2.32 -9.29 -25.34
N GLU A 733 -1.43 -8.33 -25.15
CA GLU A 733 -1.45 -7.46 -23.99
C GLU A 733 -2.74 -6.64 -23.98
N ARG A 734 -3.39 -6.57 -22.83
CA ARG A 734 -4.61 -5.80 -22.61
C ARG A 734 -4.26 -4.53 -21.87
N SER A 735 -5.02 -3.49 -22.14
CA SER A 735 -4.91 -2.26 -21.36
C SER A 735 -5.60 -2.42 -20.00
N TYR A 736 -5.23 -1.57 -19.06
CA TYR A 736 -5.90 -1.49 -17.76
C TYR A 736 -7.42 -1.27 -17.90
N SER A 737 -7.86 -0.49 -18.89
CA SER A 737 -9.29 -0.25 -19.18
C SER A 737 -10.06 -1.54 -19.51
N ASP A 738 -9.39 -2.56 -20.05
CA ASP A 738 -10.03 -3.84 -20.38
C ASP A 738 -10.43 -4.64 -19.12
N MET A 739 -9.81 -4.40 -17.96
CA MET A 739 -10.23 -4.99 -16.69
C MET A 739 -11.65 -4.62 -16.31
N PHE A 740 -12.09 -3.43 -16.67
CA PHE A 740 -13.43 -2.95 -16.35
C PHE A 740 -14.53 -3.71 -17.11
N THR A 741 -14.17 -4.40 -18.20
CA THR A 741 -15.13 -5.23 -18.98
C THR A 741 -15.27 -6.64 -18.39
N SER A 742 -14.37 -7.06 -17.49
CA SER A 742 -14.41 -8.36 -16.83
C SER A 742 -15.36 -8.35 -15.64
N CYS A 743 -16.22 -9.36 -15.55
CA CYS A 743 -17.14 -9.53 -14.43
C CYS A 743 -16.44 -10.03 -13.15
N ASN A 744 -15.22 -10.55 -13.27
CA ASN A 744 -14.44 -11.13 -12.16
C ASN A 744 -12.96 -10.76 -12.29
N PRO A 745 -12.46 -9.80 -11.48
CA PRO A 745 -11.06 -9.39 -11.52
C PRO A 745 -10.06 -10.52 -11.25
N SER A 746 -10.40 -11.51 -10.44
CA SER A 746 -9.53 -12.66 -10.15
C SER A 746 -9.33 -13.60 -11.35
N GLN A 747 -10.18 -13.50 -12.37
CA GLN A 747 -10.07 -14.24 -13.64
C GLN A 747 -9.53 -13.38 -14.79
N PHE A 748 -9.24 -12.11 -14.53
CA PHE A 748 -8.75 -11.20 -15.54
C PHE A 748 -7.24 -11.39 -15.74
N SER A 749 -6.82 -11.51 -17.00
CA SER A 749 -5.41 -11.55 -17.39
C SER A 749 -5.09 -10.34 -18.27
N LEU A 750 -4.03 -9.62 -17.88
CA LEU A 750 -3.46 -8.54 -18.71
C LEU A 750 -2.73 -9.09 -19.94
N GLY A 751 -2.43 -10.39 -19.97
CA GLY A 751 -1.66 -11.00 -21.05
C GLY A 751 -0.18 -10.62 -20.99
N GLY A 752 0.45 -10.38 -22.16
CA GLY A 752 1.84 -9.94 -22.27
C GLY A 752 2.87 -10.96 -21.81
N TYR A 753 4.09 -10.48 -21.58
CA TYR A 753 5.23 -11.24 -21.10
C TYR A 753 5.74 -10.70 -19.78
N LEU A 754 6.34 -11.57 -19.00
CA LEU A 754 7.09 -11.16 -17.80
C LEU A 754 8.49 -10.68 -18.23
N LYS A 755 9.11 -9.82 -17.42
CA LYS A 755 10.50 -9.43 -17.60
C LYS A 755 11.42 -10.53 -17.04
N ALA A 756 12.43 -10.92 -17.78
CA ALA A 756 13.45 -11.88 -17.33
C ALA A 756 14.55 -11.17 -16.51
N ASP A 757 14.16 -10.45 -15.43
CA ASP A 757 15.05 -9.68 -14.58
C ASP A 757 15.34 -10.35 -13.22
N GLY A 758 14.67 -11.46 -12.94
CA GLY A 758 14.80 -12.17 -11.66
C GLY A 758 13.92 -11.60 -10.55
N GLU A 759 13.13 -10.53 -10.82
CA GLU A 759 12.29 -9.82 -9.86
C GLU A 759 10.81 -9.82 -10.27
N ASP A 760 10.50 -9.80 -11.57
CA ASP A 760 9.13 -9.74 -12.05
C ASP A 760 8.34 -11.00 -11.70
N MET A 761 7.04 -10.84 -11.49
CA MET A 761 6.16 -11.90 -11.00
C MET A 761 4.82 -11.95 -11.74
N ALA A 762 4.29 -13.17 -11.83
CA ALA A 762 2.87 -13.43 -12.10
C ALA A 762 2.19 -14.01 -10.87
N PHE A 763 0.91 -13.66 -10.70
CA PHE A 763 0.04 -14.23 -9.68
C PHE A 763 -1.02 -15.09 -10.36
N VAL A 764 -1.00 -16.39 -10.02
CA VAL A 764 -1.89 -17.37 -10.63
C VAL A 764 -2.99 -17.74 -9.66
N THR A 765 -4.22 -17.33 -9.96
CA THR A 765 -5.41 -17.79 -9.24
C THR A 765 -5.70 -19.23 -9.61
N VAL A 766 -5.87 -20.07 -8.61
CA VAL A 766 -6.25 -21.49 -8.75
C VAL A 766 -7.64 -21.66 -8.18
N ARG A 767 -8.55 -22.25 -8.96
CA ARG A 767 -9.95 -22.46 -8.60
C ARG A 767 -10.30 -23.94 -8.69
N VAL A 768 -11.11 -24.42 -7.75
CA VAL A 768 -11.72 -25.73 -7.79
C VAL A 768 -13.08 -25.62 -8.47
N VAL A 769 -13.30 -26.42 -9.50
CA VAL A 769 -14.55 -26.42 -10.26
C VAL A 769 -15.11 -27.85 -10.37
N ASP A 770 -16.40 -27.93 -10.63
CA ASP A 770 -17.09 -29.19 -10.90
C ASP A 770 -16.84 -29.65 -12.34
N LYS A 771 -17.49 -30.74 -12.75
CA LYS A 771 -17.35 -31.33 -14.09
C LYS A 771 -17.81 -30.39 -15.21
N GLU A 772 -18.80 -29.56 -14.94
CA GLU A 772 -19.39 -28.59 -15.86
C GLU A 772 -18.63 -27.23 -15.84
N GLY A 773 -17.59 -27.06 -15.00
CA GLY A 773 -16.83 -25.82 -14.86
C GLY A 773 -17.46 -24.82 -13.91
N ASN A 774 -18.50 -25.21 -13.11
CA ASN A 774 -19.03 -24.32 -12.11
C ASN A 774 -18.08 -24.26 -10.89
N PHE A 775 -17.92 -23.07 -10.34
CA PHE A 775 -17.07 -22.83 -9.17
C PHE A 775 -17.61 -23.56 -7.93
N CYS A 776 -16.74 -24.28 -7.22
CA CYS A 776 -17.04 -25.01 -5.99
C CYS A 776 -16.68 -24.16 -4.75
N PRO A 777 -17.56 -23.29 -4.24
CA PRO A 777 -17.24 -22.29 -3.19
C PRO A 777 -17.03 -22.89 -1.80
N THR A 778 -17.32 -24.19 -1.62
CA THR A 778 -17.13 -24.89 -0.34
C THR A 778 -15.94 -25.86 -0.37
N ALA A 779 -15.17 -25.88 -1.47
CA ALA A 779 -14.03 -26.77 -1.61
C ALA A 779 -12.89 -26.38 -0.66
N GLN A 780 -12.25 -27.41 -0.05
CA GLN A 780 -11.17 -27.29 0.97
C GLN A 780 -9.98 -28.21 0.64
N HIS A 781 -9.68 -28.41 -0.63
CA HIS A 781 -8.65 -29.33 -1.10
C HIS A 781 -7.24 -28.84 -0.78
N GLN A 782 -6.39 -29.73 -0.26
CA GLN A 782 -4.95 -29.49 -0.16
C GLN A 782 -4.33 -29.61 -1.55
N LEU A 783 -3.63 -28.54 -1.97
CA LEU A 783 -2.97 -28.48 -3.27
C LEU A 783 -1.46 -28.47 -3.12
N THR A 784 -0.78 -28.99 -4.15
CA THR A 784 0.68 -28.98 -4.28
C THR A 784 1.07 -28.26 -5.57
N MET A 785 2.03 -27.34 -5.49
CA MET A 785 2.53 -26.52 -6.57
C MET A 785 3.95 -26.93 -6.97
N LYS A 786 4.21 -26.97 -8.30
CA LYS A 786 5.56 -27.20 -8.84
C LYS A 786 5.82 -26.24 -9.98
N VAL A 787 6.87 -25.44 -9.84
CA VAL A 787 7.37 -24.55 -10.91
C VAL A 787 8.60 -25.17 -11.55
N THR A 788 8.69 -25.12 -12.88
CA THR A 788 9.84 -25.57 -13.68
C THR A 788 10.06 -24.63 -14.86
N GLY A 789 11.27 -24.64 -15.43
CA GLY A 789 11.67 -23.70 -16.49
C GLY A 789 12.33 -22.45 -15.92
N GLU A 790 12.19 -21.31 -16.63
CA GLU A 790 12.89 -20.05 -16.30
C GLU A 790 12.18 -19.23 -15.23
N GLY A 791 11.82 -19.88 -14.12
CA GLY A 791 11.19 -19.24 -12.97
C GLY A 791 11.20 -20.11 -11.73
N LYS A 792 10.77 -19.52 -10.63
CA LYS A 792 10.70 -20.20 -9.32
C LYS A 792 9.37 -19.92 -8.61
N PHE A 793 8.97 -20.87 -7.77
CA PHE A 793 7.89 -20.68 -6.82
C PHE A 793 8.32 -19.62 -5.79
N LYS A 794 7.50 -18.60 -5.58
CA LYS A 794 7.81 -17.53 -4.62
C LYS A 794 6.96 -17.62 -3.35
N GLY A 795 5.71 -18.04 -3.48
CA GLY A 795 4.81 -18.19 -2.36
C GLY A 795 3.39 -18.58 -2.81
N VAL A 796 2.55 -18.87 -1.83
CA VAL A 796 1.12 -19.18 -2.01
C VAL A 796 0.32 -18.60 -0.86
N CYS A 797 -0.89 -18.08 -1.13
CA CYS A 797 -1.82 -17.56 -0.13
C CYS A 797 -3.24 -17.93 -0.52
N ASN A 798 -4.06 -18.33 0.47
CA ASN A 798 -5.47 -18.67 0.27
C ASN A 798 -6.44 -17.59 0.75
N GLY A 799 -5.96 -16.58 1.48
CA GLY A 799 -6.79 -15.49 2.02
C GLY A 799 -7.53 -15.83 3.31
N ASP A 800 -7.36 -17.03 3.87
CA ASP A 800 -7.96 -17.40 5.15
C ASP A 800 -7.20 -16.71 6.31
N PRO A 801 -7.85 -15.84 7.10
CA PRO A 801 -7.20 -15.14 8.21
C PRO A 801 -6.77 -16.04 9.37
N THR A 802 -7.26 -17.29 9.39
CA THR A 802 -6.96 -18.29 10.44
C THR A 802 -5.98 -19.36 10.00
N SER A 803 -5.60 -19.40 8.71
CA SER A 803 -4.66 -20.41 8.22
C SER A 803 -3.26 -20.20 8.79
N LEU A 804 -2.68 -21.26 9.35
CA LEU A 804 -1.29 -21.30 9.84
C LEU A 804 -0.32 -21.95 8.84
N GLU A 805 -0.78 -22.21 7.62
CA GLU A 805 0.08 -22.75 6.57
C GLU A 805 1.08 -21.69 6.10
N VAL A 806 2.34 -22.09 6.02
CA VAL A 806 3.45 -21.19 5.71
C VAL A 806 3.45 -20.83 4.23
N PHE A 807 3.46 -19.57 3.89
CA PHE A 807 3.35 -19.07 2.51
C PHE A 807 4.46 -19.55 1.56
N VAL A 808 5.66 -19.76 2.06
CA VAL A 808 6.82 -20.16 1.25
C VAL A 808 6.90 -21.67 0.98
N LYS A 809 5.96 -22.47 1.50
CA LYS A 809 5.87 -23.90 1.19
C LYS A 809 4.99 -24.09 -0.06
N PRO A 810 5.39 -24.99 -1.00
CA PRO A 810 4.63 -25.22 -2.23
C PRO A 810 3.41 -26.13 -2.02
N THR A 811 2.75 -25.99 -0.87
CA THR A 811 1.52 -26.72 -0.52
C THR A 811 0.63 -25.80 0.30
N MET A 812 -0.66 -25.76 0.00
CA MET A 812 -1.66 -25.00 0.77
C MET A 812 -3.07 -25.52 0.47
N LYS A 813 -3.92 -25.48 1.48
CA LYS A 813 -5.35 -25.74 1.33
C LYS A 813 -6.03 -24.57 0.65
N VAL A 814 -6.94 -24.81 -0.29
CA VAL A 814 -7.78 -23.73 -0.82
C VAL A 814 -8.72 -23.23 0.28
N PHE A 815 -9.01 -21.93 0.28
CA PHE A 815 -10.03 -21.33 1.14
C PHE A 815 -11.23 -20.96 0.30
N ASN A 816 -12.35 -21.61 0.58
CA ASN A 816 -13.60 -21.43 -0.16
C ASN A 816 -13.37 -21.55 -1.67
N GLY A 817 -12.68 -22.63 -2.07
CA GLY A 817 -12.46 -23.02 -3.47
C GLY A 817 -11.33 -22.33 -4.21
N GLU A 818 -10.61 -21.38 -3.60
CA GLU A 818 -9.57 -20.59 -4.29
C GLU A 818 -8.30 -20.43 -3.47
N LEU A 819 -7.18 -20.22 -4.16
CA LEU A 819 -5.91 -19.69 -3.65
C LEU A 819 -5.12 -18.99 -4.76
N VAL A 820 -4.05 -18.27 -4.40
CA VAL A 820 -3.18 -17.56 -5.35
C VAL A 820 -1.74 -18.04 -5.18
N VAL A 821 -1.08 -18.34 -6.31
CA VAL A 821 0.33 -18.77 -6.38
C VAL A 821 1.16 -17.64 -7.00
N GLY A 822 2.22 -17.22 -6.31
CA GLY A 822 3.23 -16.30 -6.83
C GLY A 822 4.34 -17.06 -7.58
N VAL A 823 4.58 -16.68 -8.83
CA VAL A 823 5.64 -17.24 -9.68
C VAL A 823 6.57 -16.11 -10.10
N GLN A 824 7.84 -16.20 -9.71
CA GLN A 824 8.88 -15.20 -10.00
C GLN A 824 9.75 -15.66 -11.16
N THR A 825 10.15 -14.74 -12.03
CA THR A 825 11.07 -15.01 -13.15
C THR A 825 12.49 -15.33 -12.70
N SER A 826 13.26 -15.99 -13.54
CA SER A 826 14.73 -16.00 -13.49
C SER A 826 15.31 -14.85 -14.31
N LYS A 827 16.64 -14.72 -14.36
CA LYS A 827 17.34 -13.76 -15.23
C LYS A 827 17.48 -14.27 -16.68
N LEU A 828 16.95 -15.44 -16.98
CA LEU A 828 16.91 -16.03 -18.30
C LEU A 828 15.50 -15.97 -18.86
N ALA A 829 15.37 -15.51 -20.10
CA ALA A 829 14.10 -15.49 -20.82
C ALA A 829 13.67 -16.92 -21.22
N GLY A 830 12.38 -17.22 -21.11
CA GLY A 830 11.86 -18.52 -21.50
C GLY A 830 10.48 -18.85 -20.93
N ASP A 831 10.13 -20.13 -21.09
CA ASP A 831 8.87 -20.66 -20.56
C ASP A 831 9.00 -21.05 -19.09
N ILE A 832 7.97 -20.71 -18.32
CA ILE A 832 7.82 -21.06 -16.91
C ILE A 832 6.54 -21.88 -16.77
N LYS A 833 6.66 -23.12 -16.27
CA LYS A 833 5.52 -24.02 -16.13
C LYS A 833 5.14 -24.14 -14.66
N LEU A 834 3.93 -23.69 -14.31
CA LEU A 834 3.33 -23.96 -13.01
C LEU A 834 2.37 -25.14 -13.17
N LYS A 835 2.66 -26.23 -12.48
CA LYS A 835 1.75 -27.37 -12.29
C LYS A 835 1.17 -27.33 -10.89
N VAL A 836 -0.17 -27.41 -10.78
CA VAL A 836 -0.89 -27.54 -9.51
C VAL A 836 -1.63 -28.87 -9.52
N SER A 837 -1.63 -29.56 -8.38
CA SER A 837 -2.29 -30.87 -8.25
C SER A 837 -2.91 -31.03 -6.86
N GLY A 838 -4.00 -31.80 -6.78
CA GLY A 838 -4.66 -32.15 -5.53
C GLY A 838 -5.43 -33.47 -5.64
N VAL A 839 -5.59 -34.15 -4.50
CA VAL A 839 -6.37 -35.39 -4.43
C VAL A 839 -7.83 -35.08 -4.73
N GLY A 840 -8.47 -35.84 -5.62
CA GLY A 840 -9.87 -35.68 -6.00
C GLY A 840 -10.14 -34.61 -7.08
N VAL A 841 -9.16 -33.74 -7.38
CA VAL A 841 -9.28 -32.67 -8.40
C VAL A 841 -8.21 -32.75 -9.49
N GLY A 842 -7.39 -33.79 -9.48
CA GLY A 842 -6.38 -34.05 -10.52
C GLY A 842 -5.25 -33.03 -10.55
N SER A 843 -4.76 -32.72 -11.74
CA SER A 843 -3.71 -31.71 -11.94
C SER A 843 -3.97 -30.85 -13.16
N SER A 844 -3.61 -29.56 -13.04
CA SER A 844 -3.65 -28.59 -14.14
C SER A 844 -2.30 -27.89 -14.28
N THR A 845 -2.00 -27.40 -15.48
CA THR A 845 -0.73 -26.72 -15.77
C THR A 845 -0.98 -25.48 -16.60
N ILE A 846 -0.34 -24.37 -16.20
CA ILE A 846 -0.27 -23.15 -16.99
C ILE A 846 1.18 -22.86 -17.39
N VAL A 847 1.38 -22.31 -18.58
CA VAL A 847 2.68 -21.87 -19.08
C VAL A 847 2.71 -20.36 -19.11
N LEU A 848 3.67 -19.79 -18.36
CA LEU A 848 3.99 -18.36 -18.39
C LEU A 848 5.23 -18.15 -19.26
N LYS A 849 5.42 -16.96 -19.76
CA LYS A 849 6.52 -16.60 -20.68
C LYS A 849 7.22 -15.34 -20.21
N SER A 850 8.56 -15.39 -20.15
CA SER A 850 9.39 -14.21 -19.88
C SER A 850 10.27 -13.85 -21.09
N LYS A 851 10.59 -12.52 -21.19
CA LYS A 851 11.47 -11.93 -22.23
C LYS A 851 12.57 -11.12 -21.60
#